data_8ebc276d4919bdca27945e46b80c895a
#
_entry.id   8ebc276d4919bdca27945e46b80c895a
#
_cell.length_a   1.000
_cell.length_b   1.000
_cell.length_c   1.000
_cell.angle_alpha   90.00
_cell.angle_beta   90.00
_cell.angle_gamma   90.00
#
_symmetry.space_group_name_H-M   'P 1'
#
loop_
_entity.id
_entity.type
_entity.pdbx_description
1 polymer ?
#
loop_
_entity_poly.entity_id
_entity_poly.type
_entity_poly.pdbx_seq_one_letter_code
_entity_poly.pdbx_strand_id
1 'polypeptide(L)'
;MNRTKIEIRRYKMDTSLSWIKAYVPDLDVTAQEYTDAMTLTGTKVEGFEELDADLDKIVVGQIEKIEKHPDADKLVVCQVNIGAEVIQIVTGAKNVFEGAKVPVVLDGGRVAGGHEPGQRVAGGIKIKKGKLRGVPSYGMMCSIEELGSTKEMYPEQPENGIYIFPEDTEVGADAIELLGLHDVVFEYEITSNRVDCYSVVGIAREAAATFNKEFKPPVVTETGNDEDVNDYVKVTVENTDLCSRYCARAVKNIKIGPSPKWLQRRLSSVGIRPINNLVDITNYVMEEYGQPMHAYDLDTLAGHQIVVKNAQDGEKFVTLDGQERTMDKDVLMICDGEKAVGIAGIMGGENSMITDNAKTMLFEAACFDGVNIRKSSKRVGLRTDASGKFEKGLDPNNAMDALNRACQLVEEIGAGEVVGGAIDVYSKKKEPVRVPFDAEKINRMLGTNISEEDMLGYFKKIDLDYDAETKEVIAPTFRHDLFRLADLAEEVARFFGYDNIPTTLPSGEATTGKLPFKLRIEQVASDIAEFCGFSQGMSYSFESPKVFDKLLLPEDSKLRNAISIMNPLGEDYSIMRTTSLNGMLTSLATNYNRRNKNVRLYEMGNIYIPKELPLTELPDERMQFTLGMYGDGDFFNMKGVVEEFFEKIGMKGREKYDPNAGKSFLHPGRQANIIYDGKVVGYLGEVHPEVADIYGIGERAYVAVLDMPVIIPYATFDRKYTGIAKYPAVTRDISMVVPKEILVGQIEDVIEKKGGAHLESFNLFDIYEGAQIKAGFKSVAYSIVFRAKDKTLEEAEITAAMDRILSGLEELGIELRK
;
A
#
# COMPACT_ATOMS: atom_id res chain seq x y z
N MET A 1 -24.54 -11.14 -5.56
CA MET A 1 -23.65 -10.05 -6.01
C MET A 1 -22.23 -10.55 -5.85
N ASN A 2 -21.71 -11.21 -6.89
CA ASN A 2 -20.33 -11.67 -6.95
C ASN A 2 -19.42 -10.45 -7.22
N ARG A 3 -18.73 -9.99 -6.19
CA ARG A 3 -17.56 -9.13 -6.38
C ARG A 3 -16.42 -10.07 -6.81
N THR A 4 -16.11 -10.06 -8.09
CA THR A 4 -14.82 -10.51 -8.60
C THR A 4 -13.77 -9.65 -7.90
N LYS A 5 -13.09 -10.21 -6.89
CA LYS A 5 -11.86 -9.64 -6.36
C LYS A 5 -10.85 -9.66 -7.51
N ILE A 6 -10.61 -8.49 -8.11
CA ILE A 6 -9.35 -8.24 -8.79
C ILE A 6 -8.34 -8.17 -7.63
N GLU A 7 -7.79 -9.30 -7.24
CA GLU A 7 -6.59 -9.33 -6.44
C GLU A 7 -5.51 -8.70 -7.31
N ILE A 8 -5.12 -7.50 -6.95
CA ILE A 8 -3.82 -6.96 -7.33
C ILE A 8 -2.83 -7.97 -6.76
N ARG A 9 -2.33 -8.91 -7.60
CA ARG A 9 -1.23 -9.80 -7.22
C ARG A 9 -0.08 -8.88 -6.81
N ARG A 10 0.07 -8.68 -5.50
CA ARG A 10 1.33 -8.21 -4.93
C ARG A 10 2.37 -9.23 -5.39
N TYR A 11 3.59 -8.80 -5.69
CA TYR A 11 4.68 -9.71 -6.02
C TYR A 11 4.90 -10.67 -4.88
N LYS A 12 4.32 -11.85 -5.03
CA LYS A 12 4.50 -12.98 -4.14
C LYS A 12 5.56 -13.84 -4.80
N MET A 13 6.52 -14.26 -4.03
CA MET A 13 7.43 -15.34 -4.41
C MET A 13 6.92 -16.58 -3.71
N ASP A 14 6.55 -17.58 -4.48
CA ASP A 14 6.14 -18.88 -3.96
C ASP A 14 7.25 -19.89 -4.18
N THR A 15 7.55 -20.72 -3.19
CA THR A 15 8.61 -21.75 -3.29
C THR A 15 8.22 -22.98 -2.50
N SER A 16 8.35 -24.16 -3.11
CA SER A 16 8.05 -25.39 -2.39
C SER A 16 9.21 -25.89 -1.53
N LEU A 17 8.89 -26.53 -0.43
CA LEU A 17 9.89 -27.10 0.48
C LEU A 17 10.75 -28.16 -0.23
N SER A 18 10.14 -28.99 -1.08
CA SER A 18 10.87 -30.01 -1.85
C SER A 18 11.89 -29.39 -2.81
N TRP A 19 11.57 -28.24 -3.40
CA TRP A 19 12.51 -27.53 -4.27
C TRP A 19 13.65 -26.89 -3.47
N ILE A 20 13.37 -26.30 -2.30
CA ILE A 20 14.39 -25.77 -1.38
C ILE A 20 15.33 -26.90 -0.92
N LYS A 21 14.77 -28.08 -0.54
CA LYS A 21 15.57 -29.26 -0.15
C LYS A 21 16.47 -29.78 -1.24
N ALA A 22 16.21 -29.51 -2.52
CA ALA A 22 17.14 -29.85 -3.59
C ALA A 22 18.50 -29.13 -3.46
N TYR A 23 18.51 -27.96 -2.81
CA TYR A 23 19.72 -27.16 -2.55
C TYR A 23 20.13 -27.12 -1.07
N VAL A 24 19.26 -27.58 -0.16
CA VAL A 24 19.54 -27.74 1.26
C VAL A 24 19.06 -29.14 1.71
N PRO A 25 19.79 -30.22 1.30
CA PRO A 25 19.29 -31.59 1.49
C PRO A 25 19.02 -31.98 2.95
N ASP A 26 19.78 -31.41 3.90
CA ASP A 26 19.67 -31.72 5.31
C ASP A 26 18.67 -30.82 6.06
N LEU A 27 17.79 -30.13 5.34
CA LEU A 27 16.73 -29.30 5.91
C LEU A 27 15.56 -30.18 6.36
N ASP A 28 15.54 -30.52 7.64
CA ASP A 28 14.48 -31.29 8.27
C ASP A 28 13.75 -30.43 9.29
N VAL A 29 12.63 -29.81 8.85
CA VAL A 29 11.86 -28.83 9.61
C VAL A 29 10.38 -28.96 9.25
N THR A 30 9.52 -28.61 10.19
CA THR A 30 8.08 -28.44 9.93
C THR A 30 7.83 -27.11 9.20
N ALA A 31 6.67 -27.01 8.55
CA ALA A 31 6.27 -25.79 7.85
C ALA A 31 6.22 -24.56 8.79
N GLN A 32 5.76 -24.74 10.02
CA GLN A 32 5.71 -23.67 11.01
C GLN A 32 7.11 -23.25 11.49
N GLU A 33 7.98 -24.20 11.82
CA GLU A 33 9.37 -23.91 12.21
C GLU A 33 10.11 -23.16 11.11
N TYR A 34 9.90 -23.58 9.86
CA TYR A 34 10.48 -22.89 8.70
C TYR A 34 10.00 -21.45 8.60
N THR A 35 8.67 -21.25 8.68
CA THR A 35 8.03 -19.93 8.57
C THR A 35 8.53 -18.97 9.64
N ASP A 36 8.57 -19.43 10.90
CA ASP A 36 8.99 -18.61 12.04
C ASP A 36 10.47 -18.24 11.94
N ALA A 37 11.35 -19.20 11.64
CA ALA A 37 12.78 -18.97 11.57
C ALA A 37 13.17 -18.06 10.40
N MET A 38 12.62 -18.27 9.21
CA MET A 38 12.88 -17.42 8.03
C MET A 38 12.40 -15.99 8.26
N THR A 39 11.22 -15.81 8.87
CA THR A 39 10.69 -14.50 9.21
C THR A 39 11.58 -13.77 10.22
N LEU A 40 12.03 -14.45 11.28
CA LEU A 40 12.90 -13.89 12.30
C LEU A 40 14.29 -13.51 11.78
N THR A 41 14.78 -14.19 10.74
CA THR A 41 16.06 -13.87 10.10
C THR A 41 15.95 -12.91 8.93
N GLY A 42 14.76 -12.30 8.71
CA GLY A 42 14.56 -11.19 7.78
C GLY A 42 13.97 -11.55 6.42
N THR A 43 13.72 -12.83 6.14
CA THR A 43 13.01 -13.29 4.93
C THR A 43 11.58 -13.65 5.30
N LYS A 44 10.69 -12.66 5.25
CA LYS A 44 9.32 -12.79 5.76
C LYS A 44 8.49 -13.79 4.94
N VAL A 45 7.97 -14.80 5.63
CA VAL A 45 6.99 -15.74 5.11
C VAL A 45 5.59 -15.24 5.52
N GLU A 46 4.72 -14.94 4.54
CA GLU A 46 3.34 -14.48 4.78
C GLU A 46 2.41 -15.64 5.16
N GLY A 47 2.69 -16.82 4.64
CA GLY A 47 1.91 -18.03 4.92
C GLY A 47 2.49 -19.25 4.22
N PHE A 48 1.87 -20.39 4.47
CA PHE A 48 2.19 -21.63 3.77
C PHE A 48 0.93 -22.44 3.50
N GLU A 49 1.03 -23.32 2.50
CA GLU A 49 0.00 -24.30 2.15
C GLU A 49 0.63 -25.69 2.09
N GLU A 50 0.11 -26.61 2.89
CA GLU A 50 0.39 -28.04 2.77
C GLU A 50 -0.53 -28.61 1.70
N LEU A 51 0.05 -29.06 0.58
CA LEU A 51 -0.73 -29.47 -0.59
C LEU A 51 -1.56 -30.73 -0.33
N ASP A 52 -1.19 -31.54 0.64
CA ASP A 52 -1.89 -32.76 1.04
C ASP A 52 -2.72 -32.65 2.32
N ALA A 53 -2.86 -31.47 2.93
CA ALA A 53 -3.54 -31.29 4.22
C ALA A 53 -4.96 -31.87 4.27
N ASP A 54 -5.65 -31.88 3.14
CA ASP A 54 -7.02 -32.33 2.99
C ASP A 54 -7.14 -33.71 2.31
N LEU A 55 -6.00 -34.41 2.08
CA LEU A 55 -5.93 -35.71 1.40
C LEU A 55 -5.54 -36.81 2.39
N ASP A 56 -6.17 -37.97 2.26
CA ASP A 56 -5.83 -39.12 3.09
C ASP A 56 -6.26 -40.44 2.41
N LYS A 57 -5.40 -41.47 2.47
CA LYS A 57 -5.64 -42.82 1.98
C LYS A 57 -5.98 -42.86 0.50
N ILE A 58 -5.17 -42.25 -0.34
CA ILE A 58 -5.34 -42.28 -1.78
C ILE A 58 -4.24 -43.11 -2.41
N VAL A 59 -4.58 -44.19 -3.05
CA VAL A 59 -3.64 -45.16 -3.64
C VAL A 59 -3.89 -45.32 -5.15
N VAL A 60 -2.90 -45.85 -5.86
CA VAL A 60 -3.06 -46.21 -7.27
C VAL A 60 -3.84 -47.50 -7.36
N GLY A 61 -5.01 -47.44 -8.01
CA GLY A 61 -5.84 -48.64 -8.32
C GLY A 61 -5.84 -48.95 -9.81
N GLN A 62 -5.77 -50.21 -10.17
CA GLN A 62 -5.93 -50.66 -11.55
C GLN A 62 -7.33 -51.23 -11.79
N ILE A 63 -8.00 -50.75 -12.80
CA ILE A 63 -9.34 -51.25 -13.18
C ILE A 63 -9.16 -52.57 -13.92
N GLU A 64 -9.58 -53.67 -13.29
CA GLU A 64 -9.46 -55.00 -13.88
C GLU A 64 -10.71 -55.37 -14.72
N LYS A 65 -11.88 -54.87 -14.31
CA LYS A 65 -13.16 -55.19 -15.00
C LYS A 65 -14.13 -54.03 -14.89
N ILE A 66 -14.92 -53.83 -15.98
CA ILE A 66 -15.99 -52.85 -16.01
C ILE A 66 -17.28 -53.50 -16.43
N GLU A 67 -18.32 -53.32 -15.62
CA GLU A 67 -19.69 -53.84 -15.92
C GLU A 67 -20.70 -52.67 -15.93
N LYS A 68 -21.80 -52.83 -16.70
CA LYS A 68 -22.88 -51.86 -16.68
C LYS A 68 -23.63 -51.91 -15.36
N HIS A 69 -23.99 -50.71 -14.83
CA HIS A 69 -24.84 -50.67 -13.65
C HIS A 69 -26.21 -51.19 -13.92
N PRO A 70 -26.79 -52.09 -13.05
CA PRO A 70 -28.08 -52.73 -13.32
C PRO A 70 -29.25 -51.74 -13.42
N ASP A 71 -29.22 -50.63 -12.67
CA ASP A 71 -30.34 -49.68 -12.54
C ASP A 71 -29.99 -48.24 -12.91
N ALA A 72 -28.88 -48.00 -13.64
CA ALA A 72 -28.48 -46.66 -14.03
C ALA A 72 -27.63 -46.61 -15.30
N ASP A 73 -28.15 -46.05 -16.37
CA ASP A 73 -27.51 -45.97 -17.69
C ASP A 73 -26.20 -45.14 -17.72
N LYS A 74 -26.00 -44.24 -16.76
CA LYS A 74 -24.85 -43.35 -16.70
C LYS A 74 -23.75 -43.81 -15.72
N LEU A 75 -23.96 -44.97 -15.05
CA LEU A 75 -23.03 -45.53 -14.10
C LEU A 75 -22.41 -46.80 -14.59
N VAL A 76 -21.18 -47.06 -14.18
CA VAL A 76 -20.49 -48.35 -14.38
C VAL A 76 -19.98 -48.87 -13.04
N VAL A 77 -19.87 -50.18 -12.92
CA VAL A 77 -19.35 -50.90 -11.77
C VAL A 77 -17.97 -51.41 -12.14
N CYS A 78 -16.95 -50.94 -11.44
CA CYS A 78 -15.57 -51.31 -11.69
C CYS A 78 -15.05 -52.23 -10.57
N GLN A 79 -14.32 -53.28 -10.96
CA GLN A 79 -13.49 -54.06 -10.06
C GLN A 79 -12.07 -53.46 -10.13
N VAL A 80 -11.58 -52.91 -9.02
CA VAL A 80 -10.33 -52.13 -8.97
C VAL A 80 -9.34 -52.82 -8.02
N ASN A 81 -8.25 -53.25 -8.56
CA ASN A 81 -7.11 -53.76 -7.80
C ASN A 81 -6.33 -52.64 -7.16
N ILE A 82 -6.22 -52.61 -5.84
CA ILE A 82 -5.50 -51.59 -5.07
C ILE A 82 -4.18 -52.17 -4.49
N GLY A 83 -3.67 -53.24 -5.07
CA GLY A 83 -2.44 -53.91 -4.62
C GLY A 83 -2.67 -54.95 -3.55
N ALA A 84 -3.34 -54.60 -2.46
CA ALA A 84 -3.67 -55.54 -1.36
C ALA A 84 -4.88 -56.39 -1.61
N GLU A 85 -5.89 -55.87 -2.34
CA GLU A 85 -7.16 -56.53 -2.64
C GLU A 85 -7.83 -55.89 -3.87
N VAL A 86 -8.88 -56.54 -4.37
CA VAL A 86 -9.76 -56.02 -5.40
C VAL A 86 -11.02 -55.50 -4.77
N ILE A 87 -11.33 -54.22 -4.96
CA ILE A 87 -12.53 -53.55 -4.43
C ILE A 87 -13.48 -53.13 -5.55
N GLN A 88 -14.78 -53.12 -5.22
CA GLN A 88 -15.79 -52.64 -6.14
C GLN A 88 -16.00 -51.12 -5.97
N ILE A 89 -15.94 -50.39 -7.09
CA ILE A 89 -16.22 -48.97 -7.14
C ILE A 89 -17.23 -48.66 -8.22
N VAL A 90 -18.24 -47.85 -7.90
CA VAL A 90 -19.24 -47.37 -8.86
C VAL A 90 -18.91 -45.94 -9.26
N THR A 91 -18.81 -45.68 -10.56
CA THR A 91 -18.47 -44.34 -11.07
C THR A 91 -19.35 -43.91 -12.24
N GLY A 92 -19.54 -42.62 -12.42
CA GLY A 92 -20.15 -41.99 -13.59
C GLY A 92 -19.13 -41.44 -14.60
N ALA A 93 -17.85 -41.64 -14.37
CA ALA A 93 -16.80 -41.15 -15.27
C ALA A 93 -16.84 -41.91 -16.60
N LYS A 94 -16.61 -41.17 -17.70
CA LYS A 94 -16.69 -41.70 -19.06
C LYS A 94 -15.37 -42.18 -19.62
N ASN A 95 -14.25 -41.77 -18.98
CA ASN A 95 -12.89 -42.03 -19.46
C ASN A 95 -12.23 -43.26 -18.80
N VAL A 96 -12.99 -44.05 -18.05
CA VAL A 96 -12.48 -45.27 -17.44
C VAL A 96 -12.50 -46.45 -18.44
N PHE A 97 -11.43 -47.25 -18.43
CA PHE A 97 -11.32 -48.47 -19.26
C PHE A 97 -10.57 -49.56 -18.49
N GLU A 98 -10.73 -50.81 -18.91
CA GLU A 98 -10.01 -51.94 -18.29
C GLU A 98 -8.50 -51.82 -18.54
N GLY A 99 -7.70 -51.97 -17.47
CA GLY A 99 -6.26 -51.73 -17.45
C GLY A 99 -5.84 -50.34 -16.97
N ALA A 100 -6.75 -49.35 -16.96
CA ALA A 100 -6.45 -48.02 -16.50
C ALA A 100 -5.98 -47.97 -15.04
N LYS A 101 -4.93 -47.24 -14.77
CA LYS A 101 -4.42 -46.94 -13.41
C LYS A 101 -4.91 -45.57 -12.98
N VAL A 102 -5.55 -45.48 -11.83
CA VAL A 102 -6.28 -44.28 -11.37
C VAL A 102 -6.05 -44.03 -9.89
N PRO A 103 -6.16 -42.79 -9.41
CA PRO A 103 -6.15 -42.52 -7.98
C PRO A 103 -7.47 -42.97 -7.34
N VAL A 104 -7.36 -43.74 -6.25
CA VAL A 104 -8.49 -44.31 -5.53
C VAL A 104 -8.39 -43.90 -4.07
N VAL A 105 -9.40 -43.15 -3.61
CA VAL A 105 -9.53 -42.86 -2.18
C VAL A 105 -10.29 -44.03 -1.53
N LEU A 106 -9.70 -44.61 -0.49
CA LEU A 106 -10.19 -45.74 0.26
C LEU A 106 -11.29 -45.36 1.27
N ASP A 107 -12.03 -46.36 1.79
CA ASP A 107 -13.00 -46.12 2.88
C ASP A 107 -12.36 -45.41 4.10
N GLY A 108 -12.98 -44.30 4.49
CA GLY A 108 -12.53 -43.46 5.58
C GLY A 108 -11.47 -42.42 5.19
N GLY A 109 -10.92 -42.47 3.96
CA GLY A 109 -10.01 -41.47 3.43
C GLY A 109 -10.67 -40.13 3.10
N ARG A 110 -9.90 -39.19 2.59
CA ARG A 110 -10.35 -37.81 2.29
C ARG A 110 -9.87 -37.35 0.94
N VAL A 111 -10.69 -36.51 0.30
CA VAL A 111 -10.34 -35.72 -0.89
C VAL A 111 -10.47 -34.24 -0.59
N ALA A 112 -9.70 -33.40 -1.25
CA ALA A 112 -9.60 -31.99 -0.95
C ALA A 112 -10.86 -31.18 -1.30
N GLY A 113 -11.55 -31.52 -2.38
CA GLY A 113 -12.69 -30.74 -2.83
C GLY A 113 -13.76 -31.53 -3.57
N GLY A 114 -14.72 -30.77 -4.11
CA GLY A 114 -15.78 -31.26 -4.96
C GLY A 114 -15.38 -31.21 -6.45
N HIS A 115 -16.40 -31.02 -7.32
CA HIS A 115 -16.22 -31.08 -8.78
C HIS A 115 -15.78 -29.73 -9.42
N GLU A 116 -15.63 -28.66 -8.64
CA GLU A 116 -15.23 -27.37 -9.17
C GLU A 116 -13.71 -27.19 -9.08
N PRO A 117 -13.02 -26.78 -10.18
CA PRO A 117 -11.58 -26.62 -10.20
C PRO A 117 -11.06 -25.67 -9.11
N GLY A 118 -10.03 -26.10 -8.38
CA GLY A 118 -9.39 -25.28 -7.35
C GLY A 118 -10.22 -25.03 -6.08
N GLN A 119 -11.37 -25.66 -5.93
CA GLN A 119 -12.18 -25.56 -4.72
C GLN A 119 -11.74 -26.60 -3.70
N ARG A 120 -11.15 -26.15 -2.60
CA ARG A 120 -10.81 -26.97 -1.44
C ARG A 120 -11.82 -26.77 -0.30
N VAL A 121 -12.13 -27.84 0.39
CA VAL A 121 -12.97 -27.84 1.59
C VAL A 121 -12.07 -28.07 2.79
N ALA A 122 -12.01 -27.12 3.70
CA ALA A 122 -11.17 -27.23 4.89
C ALA A 122 -11.42 -28.53 5.68
N GLY A 123 -10.38 -29.30 5.87
CA GLY A 123 -10.43 -30.65 6.48
C GLY A 123 -10.88 -31.76 5.54
N GLY A 124 -11.02 -31.47 4.26
CA GLY A 124 -11.37 -32.42 3.20
C GLY A 124 -12.77 -33.04 3.29
N ILE A 125 -13.18 -33.68 2.21
CA ILE A 125 -14.43 -34.42 2.14
C ILE A 125 -14.12 -35.90 2.46
N LYS A 126 -14.71 -36.42 3.54
CA LYS A 126 -14.50 -37.80 3.96
C LYS A 126 -15.31 -38.77 3.10
N ILE A 127 -14.62 -39.67 2.42
CA ILE A 127 -15.21 -40.72 1.61
C ILE A 127 -15.49 -41.95 2.48
N LYS A 128 -16.68 -42.50 2.37
CA LYS A 128 -17.13 -43.72 3.07
C LYS A 128 -17.71 -44.72 2.08
N LYS A 129 -17.50 -46.00 2.39
CA LYS A 129 -18.24 -47.06 1.68
C LYS A 129 -19.72 -46.78 1.72
N GLY A 130 -20.39 -46.99 0.61
CA GLY A 130 -21.80 -46.68 0.45
C GLY A 130 -22.47 -47.49 -0.66
N LYS A 131 -23.68 -47.09 -1.03
CA LYS A 131 -24.38 -47.67 -2.17
C LYS A 131 -24.78 -46.56 -3.15
N LEU A 132 -24.39 -46.69 -4.41
CA LEU A 132 -24.86 -45.81 -5.48
C LEU A 132 -25.96 -46.57 -6.25
N ARG A 133 -27.18 -46.02 -6.23
CA ARG A 133 -28.34 -46.66 -6.83
C ARG A 133 -28.47 -48.15 -6.47
N GLY A 134 -28.23 -48.50 -5.19
CA GLY A 134 -28.37 -49.87 -4.68
C GLY A 134 -27.11 -50.74 -4.80
N VAL A 135 -26.15 -50.41 -5.65
CA VAL A 135 -24.90 -51.16 -5.82
C VAL A 135 -23.82 -50.66 -4.85
N PRO A 136 -23.15 -51.53 -4.09
CA PRO A 136 -22.10 -51.15 -3.16
C PRO A 136 -20.88 -50.51 -3.87
N SER A 137 -20.31 -49.46 -3.27
CA SER A 137 -19.03 -48.85 -3.65
C SER A 137 -18.16 -48.74 -2.40
N TYR A 138 -16.91 -49.22 -2.46
CA TYR A 138 -16.00 -49.33 -1.33
C TYR A 138 -14.88 -48.27 -1.34
N GLY A 139 -15.01 -47.28 -2.20
CA GLY A 139 -14.10 -46.15 -2.40
C GLY A 139 -14.59 -45.26 -3.52
N MET A 140 -13.74 -44.33 -3.93
CA MET A 140 -14.04 -43.42 -5.05
C MET A 140 -12.77 -43.25 -5.88
N MET A 141 -12.90 -43.27 -7.22
CA MET A 141 -11.84 -42.85 -8.15
C MET A 141 -11.85 -41.33 -8.26
N CYS A 142 -10.71 -40.69 -8.29
CA CYS A 142 -10.61 -39.25 -8.19
C CYS A 142 -10.17 -38.58 -9.50
N SER A 143 -10.74 -37.41 -9.77
CA SER A 143 -10.23 -36.43 -10.72
C SER A 143 -9.16 -35.56 -10.05
N ILE A 144 -8.45 -34.75 -10.84
CA ILE A 144 -7.45 -33.80 -10.30
C ILE A 144 -8.12 -32.70 -9.46
N GLU A 145 -9.35 -32.30 -9.83
CA GLU A 145 -10.11 -31.29 -9.09
C GLU A 145 -10.50 -31.80 -7.70
N GLU A 146 -10.89 -33.08 -7.58
CA GLU A 146 -11.19 -33.71 -6.28
C GLU A 146 -9.94 -33.83 -5.40
N LEU A 147 -8.75 -33.88 -6.02
CA LEU A 147 -7.46 -33.85 -5.32
C LEU A 147 -6.96 -32.42 -5.01
N GLY A 148 -7.78 -31.40 -5.27
CA GLY A 148 -7.49 -30.01 -4.91
C GLY A 148 -6.59 -29.26 -5.89
N SER A 149 -6.36 -29.81 -7.09
CA SER A 149 -5.58 -29.16 -8.15
C SER A 149 -6.45 -28.80 -9.36
N THR A 150 -5.84 -28.40 -10.45
CA THR A 150 -6.55 -28.00 -11.68
C THR A 150 -5.95 -28.70 -12.91
N LYS A 151 -6.74 -28.78 -13.97
CA LYS A 151 -6.30 -29.33 -15.26
C LYS A 151 -5.10 -28.56 -15.84
N GLU A 152 -5.05 -27.26 -15.59
CA GLU A 152 -3.97 -26.41 -16.06
C GLU A 152 -2.60 -26.87 -15.51
N MET A 153 -2.58 -27.42 -14.29
CA MET A 153 -1.38 -27.96 -13.65
C MET A 153 -1.06 -29.40 -14.08
N TYR A 154 -2.04 -30.09 -14.68
CA TYR A 154 -1.94 -31.45 -15.20
C TYR A 154 -2.47 -31.50 -16.64
N PRO A 155 -1.80 -30.88 -17.62
CA PRO A 155 -2.35 -30.65 -18.96
C PRO A 155 -2.61 -31.93 -19.78
N GLU A 156 -2.04 -33.06 -19.40
CA GLU A 156 -2.27 -34.36 -20.02
C GLU A 156 -3.64 -34.98 -19.67
N GLN A 157 -4.36 -34.40 -18.70
CA GLN A 157 -5.62 -34.95 -18.23
C GLN A 157 -6.83 -34.50 -19.07
N PRO A 158 -7.86 -35.37 -19.25
CA PRO A 158 -9.09 -34.99 -19.93
C PRO A 158 -9.92 -34.00 -19.12
N GLU A 159 -10.70 -33.15 -19.79
CA GLU A 159 -11.70 -32.33 -19.13
C GLU A 159 -12.78 -33.20 -18.48
N ASN A 160 -13.08 -32.99 -17.20
CA ASN A 160 -14.14 -33.68 -16.45
C ASN A 160 -13.98 -35.21 -16.42
N GLY A 161 -12.81 -35.72 -16.07
CA GLY A 161 -12.57 -37.17 -16.00
C GLY A 161 -11.67 -37.54 -14.79
N ILE A 162 -11.62 -38.86 -14.56
CA ILE A 162 -10.71 -39.45 -13.59
C ILE A 162 -9.27 -39.29 -14.10
N TYR A 163 -8.32 -38.98 -13.18
CA TYR A 163 -6.92 -38.95 -13.52
C TYR A 163 -6.42 -40.35 -13.92
N ILE A 164 -5.64 -40.46 -14.98
CA ILE A 164 -5.08 -41.73 -15.45
C ILE A 164 -3.56 -41.68 -15.36
N PHE A 165 -2.98 -42.55 -14.53
CA PHE A 165 -1.56 -42.73 -14.41
C PHE A 165 -0.96 -43.43 -15.64
N PRO A 166 0.36 -43.28 -15.90
CA PRO A 166 1.09 -44.11 -16.88
C PRO A 166 0.96 -45.62 -16.63
N GLU A 167 1.07 -46.41 -17.70
CA GLU A 167 0.88 -47.87 -17.62
C GLU A 167 1.91 -48.57 -16.73
N ASP A 168 3.10 -48.01 -16.56
CA ASP A 168 4.19 -48.57 -15.74
C ASP A 168 4.08 -48.23 -14.26
N THR A 169 3.07 -47.41 -13.85
CA THR A 169 2.86 -47.02 -12.45
C THR A 169 2.57 -48.23 -11.57
N GLU A 170 3.15 -48.33 -10.39
CA GLU A 170 2.96 -49.41 -9.45
C GLU A 170 1.55 -49.37 -8.83
N VAL A 171 0.83 -50.49 -8.85
CA VAL A 171 -0.49 -50.60 -8.25
C VAL A 171 -0.37 -50.71 -6.75
N GLY A 172 -1.18 -49.93 -5.99
CA GLY A 172 -1.14 -49.86 -4.55
C GLY A 172 -0.12 -48.81 -4.01
N ALA A 173 0.64 -48.18 -4.90
CA ALA A 173 1.52 -47.09 -4.50
C ALA A 173 0.73 -45.87 -4.01
N ASP A 174 1.38 -45.01 -3.23
CA ASP A 174 0.80 -43.76 -2.77
C ASP A 174 0.56 -42.80 -3.94
N ALA A 175 -0.70 -42.51 -4.24
CA ALA A 175 -1.07 -41.64 -5.34
C ALA A 175 -0.72 -40.15 -5.03
N ILE A 176 -0.73 -39.73 -3.77
CA ILE A 176 -0.41 -38.36 -3.36
C ILE A 176 1.09 -38.09 -3.62
N GLU A 177 1.96 -39.02 -3.25
CA GLU A 177 3.40 -38.99 -3.54
C GLU A 177 3.67 -38.91 -5.05
N LEU A 178 3.04 -39.82 -5.82
CA LEU A 178 3.22 -39.89 -7.26
C LEU A 178 2.72 -38.67 -8.01
N LEU A 179 1.75 -37.97 -7.49
CA LEU A 179 1.27 -36.67 -8.01
C LEU A 179 2.15 -35.49 -7.55
N GLY A 180 3.07 -35.72 -6.60
CA GLY A 180 3.92 -34.65 -6.05
C GLY A 180 3.17 -33.69 -5.13
N LEU A 181 2.12 -34.18 -4.46
CA LEU A 181 1.29 -33.40 -3.54
C LEU A 181 1.78 -33.46 -2.08
N HIS A 182 2.72 -34.35 -1.72
CA HIS A 182 3.42 -34.30 -0.45
C HIS A 182 4.46 -33.18 -0.45
N ASP A 183 4.00 -31.94 -0.44
CA ASP A 183 4.85 -30.76 -0.44
C ASP A 183 4.21 -29.60 0.32
N VAL A 184 5.02 -28.64 0.70
CA VAL A 184 4.59 -27.40 1.34
C VAL A 184 5.03 -26.23 0.49
N VAL A 185 4.14 -25.34 0.15
CA VAL A 185 4.43 -24.13 -0.59
C VAL A 185 4.41 -22.94 0.35
N PHE A 186 5.51 -22.20 0.40
CA PHE A 186 5.65 -20.97 1.18
C PHE A 186 5.45 -19.75 0.31
N GLU A 187 4.68 -18.80 0.81
CA GLU A 187 4.48 -17.49 0.21
C GLU A 187 5.33 -16.45 0.93
N TYR A 188 6.19 -15.72 0.18
CA TYR A 188 7.09 -14.72 0.75
C TYR A 188 6.69 -13.30 0.37
N GLU A 189 6.86 -12.37 1.33
CA GLU A 189 6.89 -10.93 1.08
C GLU A 189 8.34 -10.47 0.95
N ILE A 190 8.86 -10.48 -0.29
CA ILE A 190 10.24 -10.05 -0.56
C ILE A 190 10.29 -8.53 -0.72
N THR A 191 11.12 -7.89 0.08
CA THR A 191 11.38 -6.45 0.00
C THR A 191 12.23 -6.10 -1.21
N SER A 192 12.12 -4.87 -1.71
CA SER A 192 12.77 -4.46 -2.96
C SER A 192 14.30 -4.40 -2.90
N ASN A 193 14.91 -4.44 -1.72
CA ASN A 193 16.36 -4.52 -1.52
C ASN A 193 16.91 -5.96 -1.66
N ARG A 194 16.06 -6.98 -1.48
CA ARG A 194 16.45 -8.39 -1.53
C ARG A 194 16.06 -9.07 -2.85
N VAL A 195 16.57 -8.51 -3.94
CA VAL A 195 16.28 -9.01 -5.30
C VAL A 195 16.80 -10.43 -5.52
N ASP A 196 17.88 -10.83 -4.86
CA ASP A 196 18.42 -12.20 -4.82
C ASP A 196 17.37 -13.23 -4.36
N CYS A 197 16.47 -12.85 -3.44
CA CYS A 197 15.41 -13.71 -2.92
C CYS A 197 14.19 -13.85 -3.85
N TYR A 198 14.15 -13.18 -5.00
CA TYR A 198 13.16 -13.47 -6.06
C TYR A 198 13.56 -14.71 -6.89
N SER A 199 14.26 -15.66 -6.27
CA SER A 199 14.71 -16.92 -6.85
C SER A 199 14.71 -18.05 -5.82
N VAL A 200 14.48 -19.27 -6.27
CA VAL A 200 14.56 -20.45 -5.39
C VAL A 200 15.97 -20.63 -4.82
N VAL A 201 17.01 -20.39 -5.65
CA VAL A 201 18.41 -20.44 -5.22
C VAL A 201 18.69 -19.41 -4.12
N GLY A 202 18.19 -18.18 -4.25
CA GLY A 202 18.34 -17.15 -3.22
C GLY A 202 17.61 -17.49 -1.92
N ILE A 203 16.38 -17.97 -2.00
CA ILE A 203 15.62 -18.46 -0.83
C ILE A 203 16.32 -19.63 -0.18
N ALA A 204 16.83 -20.58 -0.94
CA ALA A 204 17.55 -21.75 -0.42
C ALA A 204 18.86 -21.34 0.29
N ARG A 205 19.58 -20.33 -0.23
CA ARG A 205 20.76 -19.77 0.44
C ARG A 205 20.39 -19.16 1.79
N GLU A 206 19.33 -18.37 1.84
CA GLU A 206 18.82 -17.80 3.10
C GLU A 206 18.35 -18.90 4.09
N ALA A 207 17.65 -19.91 3.60
CA ALA A 207 17.24 -21.05 4.43
C ALA A 207 18.46 -21.80 4.99
N ALA A 208 19.46 -22.09 4.17
CA ALA A 208 20.70 -22.72 4.62
C ALA A 208 21.39 -21.90 5.72
N ALA A 209 21.49 -20.57 5.53
CA ALA A 209 22.08 -19.66 6.50
C ALA A 209 21.27 -19.62 7.80
N THR A 210 19.94 -19.54 7.72
CA THR A 210 19.00 -19.50 8.85
C THR A 210 19.07 -20.77 9.70
N PHE A 211 19.06 -21.95 9.06
CA PHE A 211 19.06 -23.23 9.74
C PHE A 211 20.47 -23.81 9.97
N ASN A 212 21.50 -23.04 9.62
CA ASN A 212 22.90 -23.46 9.74
C ASN A 212 23.16 -24.81 9.04
N LYS A 213 22.66 -24.95 7.81
CA LYS A 213 22.83 -26.11 6.93
C LYS A 213 23.76 -25.77 5.77
N GLU A 214 24.25 -26.80 5.10
CA GLU A 214 25.05 -26.63 3.89
C GLU A 214 24.16 -26.23 2.72
N PHE A 215 24.54 -25.16 2.01
CA PHE A 215 23.93 -24.75 0.76
C PHE A 215 24.66 -25.41 -0.41
N LYS A 216 23.92 -26.12 -1.27
CA LYS A 216 24.43 -26.79 -2.45
C LYS A 216 23.80 -26.17 -3.71
N PRO A 217 24.40 -25.10 -4.26
CA PRO A 217 23.87 -24.48 -5.47
C PRO A 217 23.86 -25.45 -6.65
N PRO A 218 23.01 -25.22 -7.66
CA PRO A 218 23.03 -26.03 -8.87
C PRO A 218 24.40 -26.00 -9.49
N VAL A 219 24.91 -27.16 -9.86
CA VAL A 219 26.17 -27.28 -10.58
C VAL A 219 25.88 -27.16 -12.08
N VAL A 220 26.30 -26.07 -12.67
CA VAL A 220 26.14 -25.81 -14.11
C VAL A 220 27.37 -26.35 -14.84
N THR A 221 27.16 -27.30 -15.74
CA THR A 221 28.24 -27.87 -16.60
C THR A 221 28.26 -27.14 -17.92
N GLU A 222 29.45 -27.04 -18.49
CA GLU A 222 29.58 -26.55 -19.88
C GLU A 222 28.88 -27.53 -20.85
N THR A 223 28.10 -26.94 -21.76
CA THR A 223 27.32 -27.63 -22.78
C THR A 223 27.67 -27.08 -24.15
N GLY A 224 27.33 -27.82 -25.19
CA GLY A 224 27.49 -27.38 -26.55
C GLY A 224 28.44 -28.27 -27.37
N ASN A 225 28.19 -28.29 -28.67
CA ASN A 225 28.97 -29.02 -29.67
C ASN A 225 30.19 -28.22 -30.15
N ASP A 226 30.90 -28.70 -31.21
CA ASP A 226 32.09 -28.05 -31.78
C ASP A 226 31.78 -26.84 -32.69
N GLU A 227 30.52 -26.44 -32.87
CA GLU A 227 30.10 -25.28 -33.68
C GLU A 227 30.16 -24.01 -32.86
N ASP A 228 30.20 -22.84 -33.51
CA ASP A 228 30.22 -21.54 -32.83
C ASP A 228 28.91 -20.80 -33.03
N VAL A 229 28.29 -20.36 -31.93
CA VAL A 229 27.06 -19.56 -31.96
C VAL A 229 27.18 -18.27 -32.79
N ASN A 230 28.39 -17.73 -32.96
CA ASN A 230 28.66 -16.55 -33.80
C ASN A 230 28.44 -16.82 -35.30
N ASP A 231 28.44 -18.08 -35.73
CA ASP A 231 28.07 -18.46 -37.10
C ASP A 231 26.56 -18.48 -37.34
N TYR A 232 25.76 -18.45 -36.25
CA TYR A 232 24.30 -18.54 -36.27
C TYR A 232 23.63 -17.18 -36.11
N VAL A 233 24.15 -16.30 -35.25
CA VAL A 233 23.49 -15.03 -34.94
C VAL A 233 24.52 -13.98 -34.51
N LYS A 234 24.21 -12.70 -34.82
CA LYS A 234 24.98 -11.56 -34.36
C LYS A 234 24.12 -10.73 -33.38
N VAL A 235 24.68 -10.29 -32.27
CA VAL A 235 24.04 -9.44 -31.31
C VAL A 235 24.70 -8.07 -31.22
N THR A 236 23.91 -7.01 -31.25
CA THR A 236 24.34 -5.62 -31.07
C THR A 236 23.47 -4.92 -30.04
N VAL A 237 24.07 -4.29 -29.04
CA VAL A 237 23.37 -3.47 -28.06
C VAL A 237 23.67 -2.00 -28.36
N GLU A 238 22.70 -1.26 -28.93
CA GLU A 238 22.86 0.16 -29.25
C GLU A 238 22.68 1.03 -27.99
N ASN A 239 21.71 0.69 -27.13
CA ASN A 239 21.48 1.42 -25.90
C ASN A 239 22.05 0.66 -24.69
N THR A 240 23.33 0.89 -24.40
CA THR A 240 24.07 0.28 -23.29
C THR A 240 23.67 0.86 -21.92
N ASP A 241 22.96 1.99 -21.88
CA ASP A 241 22.44 2.56 -20.63
C ASP A 241 21.22 1.78 -20.13
N LEU A 242 20.38 1.31 -21.04
CA LEU A 242 19.17 0.56 -20.71
C LEU A 242 19.36 -0.96 -20.75
N CYS A 243 20.43 -1.47 -21.40
CA CYS A 243 20.79 -2.88 -21.41
C CYS A 243 22.27 -3.02 -21.02
N SER A 244 22.54 -3.40 -19.78
CA SER A 244 23.91 -3.54 -19.25
C SER A 244 24.60 -4.81 -19.70
N ARG A 245 23.85 -5.89 -19.93
CA ARG A 245 24.34 -7.18 -20.43
C ARG A 245 23.29 -7.87 -21.28
N TYR A 246 23.70 -8.48 -22.35
CA TYR A 246 22.89 -9.34 -23.22
C TYR A 246 23.64 -10.60 -23.53
N CYS A 247 23.13 -11.75 -23.10
CA CYS A 247 23.67 -13.06 -23.31
C CYS A 247 22.78 -13.88 -24.24
N ALA A 248 23.36 -14.64 -25.18
CA ALA A 248 22.58 -15.50 -26.05
C ALA A 248 23.31 -16.81 -26.37
N ARG A 249 22.55 -17.90 -26.49
CA ARG A 249 23.00 -19.20 -26.93
C ARG A 249 22.00 -19.84 -27.90
N ALA A 250 22.50 -20.55 -28.90
CA ALA A 250 21.66 -21.24 -29.87
C ALA A 250 21.46 -22.71 -29.52
N VAL A 251 20.31 -23.26 -29.87
CA VAL A 251 19.99 -24.69 -29.78
C VAL A 251 19.39 -25.11 -31.11
N LYS A 252 19.95 -26.16 -31.71
CA LYS A 252 19.46 -26.74 -32.96
C LYS A 252 18.79 -28.10 -32.73
N ASN A 253 18.18 -28.62 -33.79
CA ASN A 253 17.52 -29.94 -33.76
C ASN A 253 16.53 -30.05 -32.59
N ILE A 254 15.79 -28.97 -32.31
CA ILE A 254 14.87 -28.91 -31.20
C ILE A 254 13.73 -29.92 -31.35
N LYS A 255 13.34 -30.51 -30.22
CA LYS A 255 12.26 -31.48 -30.10
C LYS A 255 11.25 -30.98 -29.10
N ILE A 256 10.17 -30.39 -29.58
CA ILE A 256 9.09 -29.90 -28.72
C ILE A 256 8.26 -31.08 -28.24
N GLY A 257 8.01 -31.15 -26.95
CA GLY A 257 7.24 -32.19 -26.30
C GLY A 257 6.90 -31.82 -24.85
N PRO A 258 6.18 -32.67 -24.10
CA PRO A 258 5.91 -32.46 -22.69
C PRO A 258 7.23 -32.50 -21.89
N SER A 259 7.29 -31.66 -20.85
CA SER A 259 8.39 -31.69 -19.91
C SER A 259 8.41 -32.98 -19.06
N PRO A 260 9.55 -33.40 -18.53
CA PRO A 260 9.61 -34.47 -17.53
C PRO A 260 8.76 -34.15 -16.30
N LYS A 261 8.21 -35.14 -15.64
CA LYS A 261 7.30 -34.98 -14.50
C LYS A 261 7.90 -34.18 -13.34
N TRP A 262 9.20 -34.34 -13.07
CA TRP A 262 9.87 -33.57 -12.01
C TRP A 262 9.86 -32.07 -12.29
N LEU A 263 10.01 -31.66 -13.55
CA LEU A 263 10.01 -30.26 -13.96
C LEU A 263 8.58 -29.68 -13.91
N GLN A 264 7.60 -30.47 -14.41
CA GLN A 264 6.18 -30.10 -14.31
C GLN A 264 5.74 -29.90 -12.84
N ARG A 265 6.12 -30.81 -11.93
CA ARG A 265 5.79 -30.71 -10.49
C ARG A 265 6.36 -29.46 -9.84
N ARG A 266 7.63 -29.14 -10.09
CA ARG A 266 8.25 -27.93 -9.55
C ARG A 266 7.56 -26.66 -10.03
N LEU A 267 7.23 -26.57 -11.32
CA LEU A 267 6.48 -25.43 -11.86
C LEU A 267 5.08 -25.35 -11.28
N SER A 268 4.35 -26.47 -11.26
CA SER A 268 2.99 -26.53 -10.72
C SER A 268 2.94 -26.18 -9.23
N SER A 269 3.95 -26.56 -8.43
CA SER A 269 4.00 -26.24 -7.00
C SER A 269 4.10 -24.73 -6.73
N VAL A 270 4.65 -23.96 -7.67
CA VAL A 270 4.73 -22.49 -7.59
C VAL A 270 3.69 -21.77 -8.45
N GLY A 271 2.64 -22.50 -8.87
CA GLY A 271 1.52 -21.94 -9.61
C GLY A 271 1.78 -21.65 -11.10
N ILE A 272 2.87 -22.16 -11.66
CA ILE A 272 3.19 -21.99 -13.08
C ILE A 272 2.68 -23.19 -13.86
N ARG A 273 1.85 -22.93 -14.86
CA ARG A 273 1.28 -23.94 -15.74
C ARG A 273 2.36 -24.52 -16.69
N PRO A 274 2.60 -25.85 -16.69
CA PRO A 274 3.45 -26.49 -17.70
C PRO A 274 2.83 -26.37 -19.11
N ILE A 275 3.65 -26.09 -20.11
CA ILE A 275 3.23 -25.89 -21.51
C ILE A 275 3.93 -26.91 -22.41
N ASN A 276 5.23 -26.77 -22.57
CA ASN A 276 6.11 -27.69 -23.28
C ASN A 276 7.54 -27.54 -22.74
N ASN A 277 8.40 -28.50 -23.05
CA ASN A 277 9.74 -28.60 -22.50
C ASN A 277 10.58 -27.32 -22.66
N LEU A 278 10.50 -26.61 -23.80
CA LEU A 278 11.32 -25.41 -24.04
C LEU A 278 10.79 -24.19 -23.23
N VAL A 279 9.48 -23.97 -23.25
CA VAL A 279 8.84 -22.89 -22.44
C VAL A 279 9.00 -23.16 -20.96
N ASP A 280 8.86 -24.41 -20.55
CA ASP A 280 8.98 -24.83 -19.16
C ASP A 280 10.42 -24.66 -18.65
N ILE A 281 11.44 -24.90 -19.48
CA ILE A 281 12.84 -24.60 -19.13
C ILE A 281 13.03 -23.11 -18.85
N THR A 282 12.50 -22.22 -19.70
CA THR A 282 12.65 -20.77 -19.46
C THR A 282 11.93 -20.33 -18.19
N ASN A 283 10.74 -20.85 -17.93
CA ASN A 283 9.99 -20.58 -16.69
C ASN A 283 10.69 -21.16 -15.46
N TYR A 284 11.22 -22.38 -15.58
CA TYR A 284 11.95 -23.03 -14.50
C TYR A 284 13.19 -22.24 -14.10
N VAL A 285 14.00 -21.82 -15.07
CA VAL A 285 15.22 -21.03 -14.82
C VAL A 285 14.86 -19.64 -14.29
N MET A 286 13.76 -19.05 -14.75
CA MET A 286 13.26 -17.78 -14.19
C MET A 286 12.94 -17.91 -12.70
N GLU A 287 12.33 -19.00 -12.25
CA GLU A 287 12.07 -19.22 -10.83
C GLU A 287 13.32 -19.70 -10.08
N GLU A 288 14.12 -20.60 -10.68
CA GLU A 288 15.32 -21.13 -10.04
C GLU A 288 16.38 -20.03 -9.78
N TYR A 289 16.68 -19.18 -10.78
CA TYR A 289 17.73 -18.15 -10.76
C TYR A 289 17.20 -16.71 -10.60
N GLY A 290 15.88 -16.50 -10.69
CA GLY A 290 15.33 -15.15 -10.70
C GLY A 290 15.57 -14.37 -12.01
N GLN A 291 16.07 -15.03 -13.06
CA GLN A 291 16.44 -14.46 -14.34
C GLN A 291 15.40 -14.81 -15.42
N PRO A 292 14.53 -13.84 -15.81
CA PRO A 292 13.65 -14.07 -16.95
C PRO A 292 14.44 -14.29 -18.23
N MET A 293 13.96 -15.23 -19.03
CA MET A 293 14.55 -15.62 -20.29
C MET A 293 13.52 -15.55 -21.42
N HIS A 294 14.00 -15.41 -22.63
CA HIS A 294 13.18 -15.53 -23.83
C HIS A 294 13.83 -16.52 -24.84
N ALA A 295 12.98 -17.07 -25.71
CA ALA A 295 13.41 -17.97 -26.77
C ALA A 295 12.80 -17.51 -28.09
N TYR A 296 13.66 -17.28 -29.08
CA TYR A 296 13.27 -16.90 -30.43
C TYR A 296 13.44 -18.08 -31.40
N ASP A 297 12.50 -18.24 -32.33
CA ASP A 297 12.73 -19.06 -33.52
C ASP A 297 13.79 -18.35 -34.43
N LEU A 298 15.01 -18.89 -34.49
CA LEU A 298 16.13 -18.25 -35.17
C LEU A 298 15.88 -18.07 -36.65
N ASP A 299 15.11 -18.99 -37.26
CA ASP A 299 14.80 -18.94 -38.70
C ASP A 299 13.85 -17.78 -39.05
N THR A 300 13.16 -17.17 -38.05
CA THR A 300 12.27 -16.03 -38.24
C THR A 300 12.98 -14.68 -38.07
N LEU A 301 14.21 -14.67 -37.57
CA LEU A 301 14.98 -13.47 -37.33
C LEU A 301 15.66 -12.99 -38.64
N ALA A 302 15.19 -11.83 -39.13
CA ALA A 302 15.75 -11.24 -40.35
C ALA A 302 17.25 -10.90 -40.18
N GLY A 303 18.08 -11.37 -41.12
CA GLY A 303 19.53 -11.17 -41.11
C GLY A 303 20.27 -11.93 -40.02
N HIS A 304 19.63 -12.90 -39.36
CA HIS A 304 20.21 -13.66 -38.25
C HIS A 304 20.91 -12.74 -37.24
N GLN A 305 20.21 -11.72 -36.80
CA GLN A 305 20.75 -10.75 -35.83
C GLN A 305 19.73 -10.31 -34.83
N ILE A 306 20.23 -9.85 -33.69
CA ILE A 306 19.50 -9.15 -32.62
C ILE A 306 20.11 -7.77 -32.46
N VAL A 307 19.26 -6.75 -32.43
CA VAL A 307 19.62 -5.36 -32.15
C VAL A 307 18.77 -4.83 -31.02
N VAL A 308 19.39 -4.50 -29.89
CA VAL A 308 18.72 -3.91 -28.72
C VAL A 308 18.78 -2.40 -28.82
N LYS A 309 17.65 -1.76 -29.09
CA LYS A 309 17.53 -0.31 -29.31
C LYS A 309 16.19 0.24 -28.84
N ASN A 310 16.07 1.56 -28.75
CA ASN A 310 14.81 2.20 -28.42
C ASN A 310 13.81 2.11 -29.57
N ALA A 311 12.53 2.03 -29.24
CA ALA A 311 11.43 2.14 -30.19
C ALA A 311 11.39 3.54 -30.85
N GLN A 312 10.68 3.64 -31.98
CA GLN A 312 10.26 4.92 -32.54
C GLN A 312 8.96 5.37 -31.87
N ASP A 313 8.76 6.69 -31.81
CA ASP A 313 7.53 7.23 -31.24
C ASP A 313 6.33 6.87 -32.11
N GLY A 314 5.31 6.26 -31.51
CA GLY A 314 4.13 5.76 -32.21
C GLY A 314 4.30 4.40 -32.89
N GLU A 315 5.43 3.72 -32.73
CA GLU A 315 5.68 2.39 -33.30
C GLU A 315 4.65 1.37 -32.79
N LYS A 316 4.07 0.60 -33.72
CA LYS A 316 3.09 -0.45 -33.44
C LYS A 316 3.76 -1.81 -33.33
N PHE A 317 3.42 -2.56 -32.31
CA PHE A 317 3.97 -3.89 -32.06
C PHE A 317 2.91 -4.86 -31.52
N VAL A 318 2.85 -6.07 -32.05
CA VAL A 318 1.95 -7.13 -31.58
C VAL A 318 2.71 -8.07 -30.67
N THR A 319 2.28 -8.14 -29.42
CA THR A 319 2.85 -9.00 -28.38
C THR A 319 2.32 -10.43 -28.45
N LEU A 320 2.97 -11.39 -27.78
CA LEU A 320 2.59 -12.81 -27.72
C LEU A 320 1.13 -13.07 -27.29
N ASP A 321 0.48 -12.14 -26.61
CA ASP A 321 -0.93 -12.20 -26.25
C ASP A 321 -1.89 -11.75 -27.37
N GLY A 322 -1.35 -11.51 -28.59
CA GLY A 322 -2.12 -11.07 -29.75
C GLY A 322 -2.60 -9.62 -29.69
N GLN A 323 -2.13 -8.81 -28.74
CA GLN A 323 -2.54 -7.42 -28.58
C GLN A 323 -1.59 -6.46 -29.30
N GLU A 324 -2.16 -5.55 -30.12
CA GLU A 324 -1.38 -4.45 -30.70
C GLU A 324 -1.17 -3.35 -29.65
N ARG A 325 0.08 -2.95 -29.47
CA ARG A 325 0.49 -1.92 -28.51
C ARG A 325 1.25 -0.82 -29.20
N THR A 326 1.12 0.42 -28.71
CA THR A 326 1.83 1.59 -29.24
C THR A 326 3.00 1.93 -28.33
N MET A 327 4.19 2.01 -28.92
CA MET A 327 5.44 2.32 -28.21
C MET A 327 5.72 3.81 -28.26
N ASP A 328 6.49 4.31 -27.33
CA ASP A 328 7.15 5.61 -27.39
C ASP A 328 8.69 5.43 -27.42
N LYS A 329 9.39 6.52 -27.71
CA LYS A 329 10.85 6.54 -27.87
C LYS A 329 11.65 6.10 -26.62
N ASP A 330 11.02 6.03 -25.45
CA ASP A 330 11.69 5.63 -24.20
C ASP A 330 11.57 4.13 -23.95
N VAL A 331 10.76 3.40 -24.73
CA VAL A 331 10.61 1.95 -24.62
C VAL A 331 11.78 1.25 -25.29
N LEU A 332 12.45 0.34 -24.58
CA LEU A 332 13.52 -0.47 -25.14
C LEU A 332 12.91 -1.67 -25.88
N MET A 333 13.39 -1.93 -27.10
CA MET A 333 12.95 -3.01 -27.96
C MET A 333 14.08 -3.97 -28.29
N ILE A 334 13.71 -5.22 -28.47
CA ILE A 334 14.55 -6.21 -29.13
C ILE A 334 14.11 -6.26 -30.59
N CYS A 335 15.01 -6.03 -31.49
CA CYS A 335 14.77 -6.01 -32.94
C CYS A 335 15.65 -7.08 -33.64
N ASP A 336 15.21 -7.53 -34.81
CA ASP A 336 16.06 -8.24 -35.76
C ASP A 336 16.65 -7.25 -36.78
N GLY A 337 17.05 -7.72 -37.94
CA GLY A 337 17.60 -6.88 -39.01
C GLY A 337 16.59 -5.95 -39.67
N GLU A 338 15.29 -6.15 -39.50
CA GLU A 338 14.24 -5.43 -40.23
C GLU A 338 13.14 -4.89 -39.30
N LYS A 339 12.78 -5.63 -38.23
CA LYS A 339 11.60 -5.36 -37.41
C LYS A 339 11.84 -5.58 -35.91
N ALA A 340 10.91 -5.07 -35.08
CA ALA A 340 10.88 -5.42 -33.68
C ALA A 340 10.36 -6.86 -33.46
N VAL A 341 10.99 -7.58 -32.53
CA VAL A 341 10.68 -8.98 -32.18
C VAL A 341 10.35 -9.16 -30.69
N GLY A 342 10.52 -8.09 -29.88
CA GLY A 342 10.13 -8.12 -28.47
C GLY A 342 10.20 -6.74 -27.82
N ILE A 343 9.41 -6.55 -26.75
CA ILE A 343 9.56 -5.44 -25.82
C ILE A 343 10.51 -5.92 -24.72
N ALA A 344 11.68 -5.31 -24.64
CA ALA A 344 12.75 -5.73 -23.73
C ALA A 344 12.24 -5.90 -22.28
N GLY A 345 12.43 -7.09 -21.72
CA GLY A 345 12.07 -7.41 -20.34
C GLY A 345 10.58 -7.40 -19.99
N ILE A 346 9.69 -7.26 -20.99
CA ILE A 346 8.25 -7.22 -20.77
C ILE A 346 7.57 -8.41 -21.47
N MET A 347 7.60 -8.46 -22.81
CA MET A 347 6.99 -9.56 -23.56
C MET A 347 7.56 -9.66 -24.97
N GLY A 348 7.77 -10.90 -25.44
CA GLY A 348 8.16 -11.19 -26.81
C GLY A 348 7.07 -10.87 -27.84
N GLY A 349 7.43 -10.90 -29.10
CA GLY A 349 6.54 -10.70 -30.24
C GLY A 349 5.91 -12.00 -30.75
N GLU A 350 4.67 -11.92 -31.24
CA GLU A 350 4.02 -13.02 -31.95
C GLU A 350 4.83 -13.48 -33.18
N ASN A 351 5.58 -12.56 -33.81
CA ASN A 351 6.31 -12.73 -35.04
C ASN A 351 7.65 -13.49 -34.93
N SER A 352 8.06 -13.88 -33.74
CA SER A 352 9.34 -14.57 -33.45
C SER A 352 9.18 -15.69 -32.41
N MET A 353 7.96 -16.08 -32.09
CA MET A 353 7.69 -17.14 -31.10
C MET A 353 8.12 -18.52 -31.66
N ILE A 354 8.48 -19.40 -30.73
CA ILE A 354 8.75 -20.81 -31.05
C ILE A 354 7.43 -21.49 -31.44
N THR A 355 7.40 -22.07 -32.62
CA THR A 355 6.30 -22.87 -33.16
C THR A 355 6.72 -24.34 -33.31
N ASP A 356 5.76 -25.26 -33.52
CA ASP A 356 6.01 -26.69 -33.73
C ASP A 356 6.95 -26.97 -34.94
N ASN A 357 7.12 -26.00 -35.83
CA ASN A 357 7.99 -26.11 -37.01
C ASN A 357 9.40 -25.57 -36.78
N ALA A 358 9.68 -24.94 -35.67
CA ALA A 358 10.98 -24.37 -35.35
C ALA A 358 12.05 -25.48 -35.27
N LYS A 359 13.19 -25.26 -35.86
CA LYS A 359 14.33 -26.20 -35.89
C LYS A 359 15.49 -25.73 -35.05
N THR A 360 15.69 -24.42 -35.05
CA THR A 360 16.77 -23.77 -34.34
C THR A 360 16.19 -22.63 -33.53
N MET A 361 16.59 -22.53 -32.27
CA MET A 361 16.15 -21.43 -31.40
C MET A 361 17.33 -20.69 -30.81
N LEU A 362 17.11 -19.44 -30.45
CA LEU A 362 18.03 -18.59 -29.71
C LEU A 362 17.48 -18.32 -28.32
N PHE A 363 18.18 -18.75 -27.29
CA PHE A 363 17.91 -18.29 -25.92
C PHE A 363 18.51 -16.91 -25.68
N GLU A 364 17.74 -16.08 -24.98
CA GLU A 364 18.12 -14.77 -24.46
C GLU A 364 18.10 -14.78 -22.94
N ALA A 365 19.16 -14.27 -22.31
CA ALA A 365 19.18 -13.85 -20.92
C ALA A 365 19.86 -12.48 -20.83
N ALA A 366 19.15 -11.46 -20.41
CA ALA A 366 19.64 -10.09 -20.43
C ALA A 366 19.42 -9.38 -19.09
N CYS A 367 20.11 -8.25 -18.90
CA CYS A 367 19.89 -7.37 -17.77
C CYS A 367 19.55 -5.98 -18.27
N PHE A 368 18.30 -5.57 -18.02
CA PHE A 368 17.75 -4.28 -18.43
C PHE A 368 17.63 -3.32 -17.25
N ASP A 369 17.62 -2.01 -17.52
CA ASP A 369 17.37 -0.98 -16.49
C ASP A 369 15.97 -1.12 -15.88
N GLY A 370 15.91 -1.43 -14.59
CA GLY A 370 14.65 -1.72 -13.90
C GLY A 370 13.69 -0.53 -13.87
N VAL A 371 14.21 0.71 -13.84
CA VAL A 371 13.38 1.91 -13.85
C VAL A 371 12.72 2.10 -15.21
N ASN A 372 13.48 1.84 -16.29
CA ASN A 372 12.94 1.87 -17.65
C ASN A 372 11.87 0.79 -17.83
N ILE A 373 12.13 -0.47 -17.44
CA ILE A 373 11.16 -1.56 -17.55
C ILE A 373 9.87 -1.21 -16.80
N ARG A 374 9.95 -0.72 -15.56
CA ARG A 374 8.78 -0.30 -14.78
C ARG A 374 7.97 0.79 -15.47
N LYS A 375 8.63 1.82 -16.02
CA LYS A 375 7.96 2.91 -16.74
C LYS A 375 7.33 2.42 -18.04
N SER A 376 8.06 1.63 -18.81
CA SER A 376 7.60 1.05 -20.07
C SER A 376 6.42 0.11 -19.89
N SER A 377 6.47 -0.80 -18.91
CA SER A 377 5.36 -1.69 -18.54
C SER A 377 4.07 -0.90 -18.23
N LYS A 378 4.20 0.19 -17.46
CA LYS A 378 3.05 1.06 -17.15
C LYS A 378 2.52 1.81 -18.39
N ARG A 379 3.40 2.30 -19.27
CA ARG A 379 3.02 3.04 -20.50
C ARG A 379 2.30 2.13 -21.50
N VAL A 380 2.83 0.94 -21.76
CA VAL A 380 2.20 -0.03 -22.67
C VAL A 380 1.00 -0.75 -22.05
N GLY A 381 0.73 -0.54 -20.74
CA GLY A 381 -0.38 -1.16 -20.01
C GLY A 381 -0.23 -2.68 -19.88
N LEU A 382 1.01 -3.19 -19.84
CA LEU A 382 1.31 -4.63 -19.77
C LEU A 382 2.27 -4.92 -18.63
N ARG A 383 1.82 -5.74 -17.70
CA ARG A 383 2.64 -6.25 -16.59
C ARG A 383 2.73 -7.76 -16.68
N THR A 384 3.95 -8.30 -16.63
CA THR A 384 4.26 -9.72 -16.70
C THR A 384 5.14 -10.10 -15.51
N ASP A 385 5.28 -11.40 -15.23
CA ASP A 385 6.21 -11.90 -14.21
C ASP A 385 7.66 -11.50 -14.55
N ALA A 386 8.04 -11.54 -15.82
CA ALA A 386 9.34 -11.06 -16.30
C ALA A 386 9.55 -9.57 -15.97
N SER A 387 8.60 -8.69 -16.35
CA SER A 387 8.70 -7.26 -16.03
C SER A 387 8.75 -7.01 -14.53
N GLY A 388 8.06 -7.83 -13.75
CA GLY A 388 8.07 -7.81 -12.31
C GLY A 388 9.42 -8.09 -11.68
N LYS A 389 10.17 -9.04 -12.22
CA LYS A 389 11.54 -9.36 -11.78
C LYS A 389 12.53 -8.30 -12.29
N PHE A 390 12.48 -7.91 -13.56
CA PHE A 390 13.37 -6.88 -14.12
C PHE A 390 13.26 -5.51 -13.45
N GLU A 391 12.04 -5.06 -13.09
CA GLU A 391 11.85 -3.76 -12.44
C GLU A 391 12.56 -3.65 -11.08
N LYS A 392 12.97 -4.76 -10.48
CA LYS A 392 13.68 -4.80 -9.20
C LYS A 392 15.19 -4.60 -9.36
N GLY A 393 15.73 -4.67 -10.56
CA GLY A 393 17.14 -4.51 -10.83
C GLY A 393 17.93 -5.80 -10.65
N LEU A 394 17.84 -6.70 -11.62
CA LEU A 394 18.52 -7.98 -11.61
C LEU A 394 20.05 -7.82 -11.65
N ASP A 395 20.77 -8.84 -11.17
CA ASP A 395 22.20 -8.88 -11.25
C ASP A 395 22.68 -9.30 -12.66
N PRO A 396 23.42 -8.44 -13.39
CA PRO A 396 23.91 -8.80 -14.71
C PRO A 396 24.86 -10.00 -14.69
N ASN A 397 25.52 -10.30 -13.58
CA ASN A 397 26.41 -11.46 -13.49
C ASN A 397 25.63 -12.79 -13.49
N ASN A 398 24.38 -12.78 -13.02
CA ASN A 398 23.52 -13.97 -13.00
C ASN A 398 23.02 -14.41 -14.40
N ALA A 399 23.02 -13.51 -15.39
CA ALA A 399 22.43 -13.78 -16.70
C ALA A 399 23.12 -14.95 -17.46
N MET A 400 24.46 -15.05 -17.41
CA MET A 400 25.18 -16.12 -18.08
C MET A 400 24.98 -17.46 -17.38
N ASP A 401 24.96 -17.48 -16.04
CA ASP A 401 24.77 -18.73 -15.29
C ASP A 401 23.36 -19.30 -15.53
N ALA A 402 22.35 -18.44 -15.54
CA ALA A 402 20.99 -18.82 -15.88
C ALA A 402 20.86 -19.34 -17.31
N LEU A 403 21.52 -18.68 -18.28
CA LEU A 403 21.55 -19.12 -19.67
C LEU A 403 22.21 -20.49 -19.84
N ASN A 404 23.34 -20.72 -19.18
CA ASN A 404 24.04 -22.00 -19.19
C ASN A 404 23.23 -23.10 -18.54
N ARG A 405 22.50 -22.77 -17.43
CA ARG A 405 21.56 -23.71 -16.80
C ARG A 405 20.42 -24.12 -17.73
N ALA A 406 19.86 -23.20 -18.48
CA ALA A 406 18.81 -23.51 -19.45
C ALA A 406 19.37 -24.45 -20.57
N CYS A 407 20.57 -24.18 -21.08
CA CYS A 407 21.23 -25.03 -22.05
C CYS A 407 21.52 -26.44 -21.50
N GLN A 408 22.00 -26.54 -20.25
CA GLN A 408 22.18 -27.82 -19.56
C GLN A 408 20.86 -28.60 -19.47
N LEU A 409 19.77 -27.94 -19.10
CA LEU A 409 18.46 -28.58 -19.03
C LEU A 409 17.97 -29.07 -20.41
N VAL A 410 18.26 -28.33 -21.50
CA VAL A 410 17.92 -28.77 -22.85
C VAL A 410 18.59 -30.12 -23.16
N GLU A 411 19.88 -30.28 -22.85
CA GLU A 411 20.64 -31.53 -23.08
C GLU A 411 20.16 -32.64 -22.11
N GLU A 412 20.00 -32.35 -20.83
CA GLU A 412 19.53 -33.30 -19.81
C GLU A 412 18.20 -33.96 -20.18
N ILE A 413 17.23 -33.16 -20.69
CA ILE A 413 15.91 -33.70 -21.05
C ILE A 413 15.81 -34.12 -22.56
N GLY A 414 16.87 -33.97 -23.32
CA GLY A 414 16.91 -34.33 -24.73
C GLY A 414 16.06 -33.46 -25.66
N ALA A 415 15.82 -32.20 -25.26
CA ALA A 415 14.97 -31.25 -25.97
C ALA A 415 15.63 -30.60 -27.21
N GLY A 416 16.91 -30.78 -27.39
CA GLY A 416 17.68 -30.26 -28.52
C GLY A 416 19.17 -30.48 -28.39
N GLU A 417 19.95 -29.89 -29.27
CA GLU A 417 21.42 -29.94 -29.30
C GLU A 417 21.95 -28.51 -29.15
N VAL A 418 22.67 -28.25 -28.06
CA VAL A 418 23.21 -26.91 -27.77
C VAL A 418 24.40 -26.63 -28.71
N VAL A 419 24.41 -25.45 -29.32
CA VAL A 419 25.55 -24.97 -30.13
C VAL A 419 26.63 -24.43 -29.21
N GLY A 420 27.91 -24.71 -29.54
CA GLY A 420 29.05 -24.29 -28.74
C GLY A 420 29.21 -22.76 -28.70
N GLY A 421 29.95 -22.31 -27.71
CA GLY A 421 30.16 -20.89 -27.44
C GLY A 421 28.93 -20.18 -26.84
N ALA A 422 29.10 -18.92 -26.53
CA ALA A 422 28.06 -18.02 -26.07
C ALA A 422 28.33 -16.60 -26.56
N ILE A 423 27.28 -15.86 -26.93
CA ILE A 423 27.39 -14.43 -27.16
C ILE A 423 27.18 -13.73 -25.80
N ASP A 424 28.15 -12.88 -25.46
CA ASP A 424 28.11 -12.10 -24.22
C ASP A 424 28.49 -10.65 -24.49
N VAL A 425 27.49 -9.78 -24.61
CA VAL A 425 27.66 -8.33 -24.74
C VAL A 425 27.52 -7.70 -23.38
N TYR A 426 28.60 -7.54 -22.64
CA TYR A 426 28.62 -7.00 -21.27
C TYR A 426 29.23 -5.59 -21.27
N SER A 427 28.37 -4.59 -21.50
CA SER A 427 28.75 -3.18 -21.65
C SER A 427 29.13 -2.50 -20.34
N LYS A 428 28.42 -2.83 -19.24
CA LYS A 428 28.63 -2.22 -17.91
C LYS A 428 28.84 -3.31 -16.87
N LYS A 429 30.11 -3.75 -16.77
CA LYS A 429 30.46 -4.76 -15.77
C LYS A 429 30.17 -4.28 -14.36
N LYS A 430 29.48 -5.12 -13.61
CA LYS A 430 29.21 -4.91 -12.19
C LYS A 430 30.22 -5.70 -11.36
N GLU A 431 30.97 -4.98 -10.54
CA GLU A 431 31.96 -5.56 -9.65
C GLU A 431 31.40 -5.70 -8.23
N PRO A 432 31.90 -6.67 -7.44
CA PRO A 432 31.54 -6.80 -6.02
C PRO A 432 31.84 -5.51 -5.25
N VAL A 433 30.98 -5.17 -4.29
CA VAL A 433 31.12 -3.98 -3.46
C VAL A 433 32.02 -4.30 -2.27
N ARG A 434 33.02 -3.46 -2.01
CA ARG A 434 33.88 -3.54 -0.82
C ARG A 434 33.41 -2.59 0.24
N VAL A 435 33.07 -3.09 1.42
CA VAL A 435 32.54 -2.33 2.54
C VAL A 435 33.51 -2.38 3.71
N PRO A 436 34.05 -1.26 4.19
CA PRO A 436 34.91 -1.23 5.37
C PRO A 436 34.21 -1.85 6.58
N PHE A 437 34.87 -2.83 7.21
CA PHE A 437 34.35 -3.56 8.34
C PHE A 437 34.95 -3.08 9.66
N ASP A 438 34.12 -2.89 10.68
CA ASP A 438 34.52 -2.43 12.02
C ASP A 438 33.58 -3.06 13.06
N ALA A 439 34.01 -4.14 13.67
CA ALA A 439 33.23 -4.90 14.65
C ALA A 439 32.85 -4.08 15.90
N GLU A 440 33.72 -3.15 16.35
CA GLU A 440 33.41 -2.28 17.50
C GLU A 440 32.28 -1.31 17.18
N LYS A 441 32.29 -0.72 15.98
CA LYS A 441 31.21 0.17 15.55
C LYS A 441 29.89 -0.57 15.36
N ILE A 442 29.90 -1.80 14.80
CA ILE A 442 28.70 -2.63 14.68
C ILE A 442 28.15 -2.92 16.07
N ASN A 443 28.97 -3.38 17.02
CA ASN A 443 28.56 -3.61 18.41
C ASN A 443 27.97 -2.37 19.07
N ARG A 444 28.56 -1.20 18.83
CA ARG A 444 28.05 0.10 19.33
C ARG A 444 26.70 0.46 18.73
N MET A 445 26.48 0.19 17.43
CA MET A 445 25.21 0.42 16.77
C MET A 445 24.10 -0.51 17.30
N LEU A 446 24.44 -1.78 17.54
CA LEU A 446 23.48 -2.81 17.98
C LEU A 446 23.29 -2.83 19.51
N GLY A 447 24.22 -2.28 20.27
CA GLY A 447 24.22 -2.38 21.72
C GLY A 447 24.64 -3.79 22.21
N THR A 448 25.52 -4.45 21.48
CA THR A 448 25.94 -5.85 21.69
C THR A 448 27.43 -5.96 21.96
N ASN A 449 27.91 -7.18 22.22
CA ASN A 449 29.33 -7.55 22.38
C ASN A 449 29.62 -8.83 21.58
N ILE A 450 29.23 -8.88 20.32
CA ILE A 450 29.44 -10.02 19.42
C ILE A 450 30.92 -10.01 19.00
N SER A 451 31.55 -11.18 18.98
CA SER A 451 32.93 -11.31 18.54
C SER A 451 33.09 -11.03 17.04
N GLU A 452 34.27 -10.57 16.60
CA GLU A 452 34.59 -10.39 15.19
C GLU A 452 34.48 -11.74 14.43
N GLU A 453 34.91 -12.84 15.06
CA GLU A 453 34.84 -14.19 14.50
C GLU A 453 33.40 -14.61 14.22
N ASP A 454 32.46 -14.36 15.16
CA ASP A 454 31.06 -14.67 14.98
C ASP A 454 30.43 -13.82 13.85
N MET A 455 30.75 -12.51 13.77
CA MET A 455 30.29 -11.65 12.70
C MET A 455 30.77 -12.13 11.33
N LEU A 456 32.04 -12.47 11.20
CA LEU A 456 32.60 -13.04 9.97
C LEU A 456 31.97 -14.41 9.65
N GLY A 457 31.65 -15.19 10.70
CA GLY A 457 30.91 -16.43 10.55
C GLY A 457 29.50 -16.23 9.96
N TYR A 458 28.79 -15.18 10.36
CA TYR A 458 27.49 -14.82 9.78
C TYR A 458 27.62 -14.39 8.31
N PHE A 459 28.61 -13.58 7.99
CA PHE A 459 28.84 -13.12 6.61
C PHE A 459 29.13 -14.30 5.67
N LYS A 460 29.96 -15.25 6.10
CA LYS A 460 30.29 -16.42 5.30
C LYS A 460 29.06 -17.27 4.95
N LYS A 461 28.04 -17.35 5.83
CA LYS A 461 26.81 -18.11 5.55
C LYS A 461 26.01 -17.59 4.37
N ILE A 462 26.21 -16.34 3.99
CA ILE A 462 25.49 -15.63 2.91
C ILE A 462 26.42 -15.17 1.78
N ASP A 463 27.53 -15.89 1.62
CA ASP A 463 28.52 -15.68 0.56
C ASP A 463 29.17 -14.29 0.58
N LEU A 464 29.31 -13.63 1.73
CA LEU A 464 30.12 -12.45 1.89
C LEU A 464 31.57 -12.86 2.23
N ASP A 465 32.53 -12.47 1.42
CA ASP A 465 33.93 -12.67 1.68
C ASP A 465 34.54 -11.57 2.56
N TYR A 466 35.67 -11.86 3.19
CA TYR A 466 36.41 -10.90 3.98
C TYR A 466 37.89 -10.82 3.59
N ASP A 467 38.32 -9.63 3.27
CA ASP A 467 39.69 -9.30 3.00
C ASP A 467 40.37 -8.77 4.26
N ALA A 468 41.21 -9.63 4.88
CA ALA A 468 41.88 -9.33 6.15
C ALA A 468 42.99 -8.25 5.99
N GLU A 469 43.53 -8.03 4.78
CA GLU A 469 44.55 -7.01 4.54
C GLU A 469 43.94 -5.61 4.51
N THR A 470 42.82 -5.46 3.80
CA THR A 470 42.11 -4.16 3.68
C THR A 470 41.08 -3.96 4.77
N LYS A 471 40.74 -5.00 5.53
CA LYS A 471 39.62 -5.03 6.51
C LYS A 471 38.28 -4.66 5.89
N GLU A 472 38.00 -5.23 4.73
CA GLU A 472 36.76 -5.00 3.99
C GLU A 472 35.97 -6.30 3.83
N VAL A 473 34.66 -6.19 3.95
CA VAL A 473 33.72 -7.24 3.53
C VAL A 473 33.42 -7.03 2.05
N ILE A 474 33.52 -8.10 1.29
CA ILE A 474 33.26 -8.12 -0.16
C ILE A 474 31.87 -8.67 -0.38
N ALA A 475 30.94 -7.80 -0.73
CA ALA A 475 29.56 -8.15 -1.03
C ALA A 475 29.45 -8.62 -2.50
N PRO A 476 28.90 -9.82 -2.77
CA PRO A 476 28.69 -10.29 -4.11
C PRO A 476 27.68 -9.40 -4.86
N THR A 477 27.73 -9.44 -6.18
CA THR A 477 26.97 -8.51 -7.02
C THR A 477 25.44 -8.68 -6.94
N PHE A 478 24.95 -9.85 -6.52
CA PHE A 478 23.54 -10.07 -6.27
C PHE A 478 23.03 -9.38 -4.97
N ARG A 479 23.94 -8.98 -4.04
CA ARG A 479 23.63 -8.21 -2.83
C ARG A 479 23.90 -6.73 -3.05
N HIS A 480 23.15 -6.10 -3.92
CA HIS A 480 23.29 -4.68 -4.22
C HIS A 480 22.73 -3.73 -3.15
N ASP A 481 22.17 -4.27 -2.10
CA ASP A 481 21.74 -3.58 -0.88
C ASP A 481 22.89 -3.32 0.10
N LEU A 482 24.02 -4.02 -0.02
CA LEU A 482 25.17 -3.92 0.88
C LEU A 482 26.23 -2.98 0.34
N PHE A 483 26.31 -1.75 0.87
CA PHE A 483 27.27 -0.75 0.45
C PHE A 483 27.86 0.13 1.57
N ARG A 484 27.45 -0.07 2.81
CA ARG A 484 27.92 0.68 3.99
C ARG A 484 27.90 -0.19 5.24
N LEU A 485 28.61 0.28 6.30
CA LEU A 485 28.73 -0.44 7.57
C LEU A 485 27.36 -0.75 8.24
N ALA A 486 26.37 0.15 8.08
CA ALA A 486 25.04 -0.08 8.63
C ALA A 486 24.35 -1.31 8.02
N ASP A 487 24.61 -1.56 6.74
CA ASP A 487 24.04 -2.73 6.04
C ASP A 487 24.70 -4.02 6.55
N LEU A 488 26.03 -3.97 6.84
CA LEU A 488 26.70 -5.10 7.52
C LEU A 488 26.20 -5.32 8.95
N ALA A 489 25.87 -4.22 9.67
CA ALA A 489 25.29 -4.33 11.01
C ALA A 489 23.89 -5.00 10.98
N GLU A 490 23.09 -4.75 9.94
CA GLU A 490 21.81 -5.44 9.73
C GLU A 490 22.01 -6.95 9.54
N GLU A 491 23.00 -7.35 8.71
CA GLU A 491 23.31 -8.76 8.50
C GLU A 491 23.74 -9.46 9.80
N VAL A 492 24.55 -8.78 10.61
CA VAL A 492 24.92 -9.30 11.95
C VAL A 492 23.69 -9.39 12.86
N ALA A 493 22.85 -8.36 12.90
CA ALA A 493 21.68 -8.31 13.78
C ALA A 493 20.68 -9.43 13.48
N ARG A 494 20.39 -9.68 12.21
CA ARG A 494 19.39 -10.69 11.80
C ARG A 494 19.82 -12.13 12.10
N PHE A 495 21.11 -12.46 11.99
CA PHE A 495 21.63 -13.79 12.33
C PHE A 495 21.97 -13.94 13.82
N PHE A 496 22.35 -12.87 14.50
CA PHE A 496 22.44 -12.86 15.96
C PHE A 496 21.07 -13.07 16.60
N GLY A 497 20.03 -12.57 15.94
CA GLY A 497 18.64 -12.60 16.37
C GLY A 497 18.25 -11.32 17.11
N TYR A 498 17.24 -10.61 16.61
CA TYR A 498 16.76 -9.36 17.22
C TYR A 498 16.32 -9.52 18.67
N ASP A 499 15.77 -10.68 19.04
CA ASP A 499 15.35 -10.99 20.41
C ASP A 499 16.51 -11.11 21.39
N ASN A 500 17.75 -11.34 20.88
CA ASN A 500 18.96 -11.41 21.68
C ASN A 500 19.61 -10.03 21.91
N ILE A 501 19.14 -8.99 21.20
CA ILE A 501 19.64 -7.61 21.36
C ILE A 501 19.04 -7.02 22.64
N PRO A 502 19.86 -6.59 23.61
CA PRO A 502 19.35 -6.09 24.89
C PRO A 502 18.63 -4.75 24.72
N THR A 503 17.52 -4.59 25.42
CA THR A 503 16.84 -3.32 25.54
C THR A 503 17.67 -2.36 26.37
N THR A 504 18.06 -1.22 25.81
CA THR A 504 18.84 -0.19 26.50
C THR A 504 18.05 1.13 26.56
N LEU A 505 18.33 1.94 27.58
CA LEU A 505 17.81 3.30 27.64
C LEU A 505 18.59 4.19 26.67
N PRO A 506 17.92 5.12 25.99
CA PRO A 506 18.61 6.11 25.17
C PRO A 506 19.56 6.94 26.04
N SER A 507 20.78 7.17 25.54
CA SER A 507 21.81 7.99 26.19
C SER A 507 22.15 9.17 25.29
N GLY A 508 22.20 10.36 25.87
CA GLY A 508 22.51 11.57 25.14
C GLY A 508 22.59 12.79 26.07
N GLU A 509 23.09 13.87 25.55
CA GLU A 509 23.07 15.17 26.27
C GLU A 509 21.62 15.64 26.42
N ALA A 510 21.24 16.03 27.61
CA ALA A 510 19.94 16.63 27.88
C ALA A 510 19.88 18.01 27.23
N THR A 511 18.97 18.20 26.31
CA THR A 511 18.70 19.47 25.66
C THR A 511 17.35 20.02 26.08
N THR A 512 17.23 21.35 26.21
CA THR A 512 15.97 22.01 26.48
C THR A 512 15.13 22.01 25.19
N GLY A 513 14.27 21.01 25.04
CA GLY A 513 13.28 21.01 23.96
C GLY A 513 12.17 22.03 24.23
N LYS A 514 11.74 22.74 23.18
CA LYS A 514 10.55 23.60 23.22
C LYS A 514 9.87 23.63 21.87
N LEU A 515 8.56 23.80 21.87
CA LEU A 515 7.81 24.00 20.64
C LEU A 515 8.21 25.33 19.99
N PRO A 516 8.37 25.39 18.67
CA PRO A 516 8.38 26.63 17.90
C PRO A 516 7.14 27.45 18.20
N PHE A 517 7.22 28.77 18.07
CA PHE A 517 6.14 29.68 18.44
C PHE A 517 4.80 29.34 17.78
N LYS A 518 4.83 29.03 16.47
CA LYS A 518 3.64 28.57 15.72
C LYS A 518 2.98 27.36 16.38
N LEU A 519 3.74 26.29 16.61
CA LEU A 519 3.21 25.05 17.20
C LEU A 519 2.73 25.26 18.65
N ARG A 520 3.35 26.17 19.38
CA ARG A 520 2.89 26.53 20.72
C ARG A 520 1.53 27.24 20.71
N ILE A 521 1.27 28.11 19.70
CA ILE A 521 -0.05 28.74 19.54
C ILE A 521 -1.10 27.70 19.13
N GLU A 522 -0.78 26.80 18.22
CA GLU A 522 -1.64 25.68 17.82
C GLU A 522 -1.97 24.77 19.01
N GLN A 523 -0.99 24.46 19.85
CA GLN A 523 -1.21 23.71 21.08
C GLN A 523 -2.16 24.45 22.05
N VAL A 524 -1.96 25.76 22.25
CA VAL A 524 -2.87 26.55 23.08
C VAL A 524 -4.29 26.56 22.55
N ALA A 525 -4.48 26.59 21.21
CA ALA A 525 -5.80 26.50 20.60
C ALA A 525 -6.49 25.15 20.94
N SER A 526 -5.74 24.05 20.85
CA SER A 526 -6.21 22.72 21.21
C SER A 526 -6.54 22.63 22.71
N ASP A 527 -5.62 23.08 23.58
CA ASP A 527 -5.80 23.06 25.04
C ASP A 527 -7.07 23.85 25.45
N ILE A 528 -7.31 25.01 24.83
CA ILE A 528 -8.49 25.83 25.11
C ILE A 528 -9.77 25.15 24.62
N ALA A 529 -9.76 24.57 23.43
CA ALA A 529 -10.92 23.83 22.94
C ALA A 529 -11.28 22.68 23.89
N GLU A 530 -10.30 21.88 24.30
CA GLU A 530 -10.49 20.78 25.25
C GLU A 530 -10.98 21.26 26.61
N PHE A 531 -10.39 22.34 27.13
CA PHE A 531 -10.81 22.95 28.40
C PHE A 531 -12.26 23.47 28.36
N CYS A 532 -12.71 23.98 27.21
CA CYS A 532 -14.07 24.37 26.94
C CYS A 532 -15.02 23.20 26.60
N GLY A 533 -14.56 21.96 26.71
CA GLY A 533 -15.37 20.74 26.56
C GLY A 533 -15.50 20.25 25.11
N PHE A 534 -14.62 20.66 24.21
CA PHE A 534 -14.57 20.16 22.85
C PHE A 534 -13.66 18.92 22.76
N SER A 535 -14.02 17.99 21.89
CA SER A 535 -13.19 16.85 21.53
C SER A 535 -12.55 17.05 20.18
N GLN A 536 -11.29 16.61 20.02
CA GLN A 536 -10.59 16.70 18.74
C GLN A 536 -11.19 15.76 17.71
N GLY A 537 -11.44 16.28 16.52
CA GLY A 537 -11.76 15.54 15.31
C GLY A 537 -10.66 15.69 14.27
N MET A 538 -10.49 14.68 13.43
CA MET A 538 -9.63 14.74 12.25
C MET A 538 -10.42 14.24 11.05
N SER A 539 -10.57 15.10 10.05
CA SER A 539 -11.25 14.78 8.80
C SER A 539 -10.25 14.66 7.64
N TYR A 540 -10.67 13.99 6.57
CA TYR A 540 -9.85 13.92 5.38
C TYR A 540 -9.65 15.28 4.71
N SER A 541 -8.47 15.47 4.11
CA SER A 541 -8.18 16.63 3.26
C SER A 541 -8.75 16.50 1.85
N PHE A 542 -9.28 15.35 1.51
CA PHE A 542 -9.90 15.04 0.23
C PHE A 542 -11.42 15.10 0.33
N GLU A 543 -12.06 15.70 -0.66
CA GLU A 543 -13.50 15.92 -0.67
C GLU A 543 -14.10 15.66 -2.05
N SER A 544 -15.44 15.62 -2.10
CA SER A 544 -16.20 15.66 -3.35
C SER A 544 -16.43 17.10 -3.81
N PRO A 545 -16.38 17.40 -5.11
CA PRO A 545 -16.80 18.71 -5.63
C PRO A 545 -18.24 19.10 -5.23
N LYS A 546 -19.10 18.14 -4.90
CA LYS A 546 -20.47 18.38 -4.40
C LYS A 546 -20.52 19.14 -3.08
N VAL A 547 -19.42 19.26 -2.35
CA VAL A 547 -19.32 20.01 -1.10
C VAL A 547 -19.70 21.48 -1.28
N PHE A 548 -19.35 22.06 -2.41
CA PHE A 548 -19.62 23.47 -2.69
C PHE A 548 -21.11 23.77 -2.76
N ASP A 549 -21.89 22.87 -3.36
CA ASP A 549 -23.35 23.00 -3.43
C ASP A 549 -24.00 22.69 -2.07
N LYS A 550 -23.47 21.70 -1.31
CA LYS A 550 -23.92 21.46 0.06
C LYS A 550 -23.75 22.65 0.98
N LEU A 551 -22.72 23.45 0.78
CA LEU A 551 -22.45 24.69 1.53
C LEU A 551 -23.13 25.91 0.92
N LEU A 552 -23.98 25.74 -0.09
CA LEU A 552 -24.69 26.82 -0.79
C LEU A 552 -23.72 27.90 -1.31
N LEU A 553 -22.50 27.52 -1.72
CA LEU A 553 -21.53 28.49 -2.22
C LEU A 553 -21.96 29.02 -3.59
N PRO A 554 -21.92 30.36 -3.81
CA PRO A 554 -22.16 30.95 -5.12
C PRO A 554 -21.22 30.36 -6.20
N GLU A 555 -21.64 30.36 -7.46
CA GLU A 555 -20.86 29.82 -8.57
C GLU A 555 -19.50 30.51 -8.73
N ASP A 556 -19.43 31.81 -8.44
CA ASP A 556 -18.23 32.65 -8.51
C ASP A 556 -17.37 32.60 -7.25
N SER A 557 -17.73 31.77 -6.26
CA SER A 557 -16.99 31.65 -5.00
C SER A 557 -15.55 31.14 -5.25
N LYS A 558 -14.58 31.85 -4.70
CA LYS A 558 -13.17 31.42 -4.76
C LYS A 558 -12.90 30.07 -4.10
N LEU A 559 -13.78 29.66 -3.17
CA LEU A 559 -13.66 28.34 -2.52
C LEU A 559 -13.96 27.19 -3.48
N ARG A 560 -14.61 27.45 -4.64
CA ARG A 560 -14.83 26.44 -5.69
C ARG A 560 -13.57 26.15 -6.51
N ASN A 561 -12.54 27.00 -6.42
CA ASN A 561 -11.25 26.75 -7.06
C ASN A 561 -10.47 25.72 -6.24
N ALA A 562 -10.73 24.45 -6.47
CA ALA A 562 -10.09 23.34 -5.78
C ALA A 562 -9.13 22.57 -6.69
N ILE A 563 -8.11 22.02 -6.08
CA ILE A 563 -7.11 21.18 -6.74
C ILE A 563 -7.70 19.80 -6.98
N SER A 564 -7.73 19.35 -8.22
CA SER A 564 -8.15 17.99 -8.57
C SER A 564 -7.04 16.96 -8.32
N ILE A 565 -7.41 15.82 -7.73
CA ILE A 565 -6.51 14.68 -7.54
C ILE A 565 -6.42 13.89 -8.84
N MET A 566 -5.21 13.57 -9.29
CA MET A 566 -4.97 12.89 -10.57
C MET A 566 -5.44 11.43 -10.57
N ASN A 567 -5.37 10.74 -9.42
CA ASN A 567 -5.76 9.34 -9.24
C ASN A 567 -6.60 9.16 -7.97
N PRO A 568 -7.81 9.75 -7.90
CA PRO A 568 -8.62 9.74 -6.69
C PRO A 568 -9.14 8.33 -6.38
N LEU A 569 -9.44 8.08 -5.11
CA LEU A 569 -10.11 6.85 -4.65
C LEU A 569 -11.58 6.75 -5.10
N GLY A 570 -12.10 7.80 -5.70
CA GLY A 570 -13.47 7.94 -6.20
C GLY A 570 -13.87 9.40 -6.23
N GLU A 571 -15.06 9.71 -6.77
CA GLU A 571 -15.58 11.08 -6.86
C GLU A 571 -15.63 11.79 -5.50
N ASP A 572 -15.95 11.04 -4.45
CA ASP A 572 -16.08 11.58 -3.08
C ASP A 572 -14.75 12.05 -2.46
N TYR A 573 -13.61 11.73 -3.10
CA TYR A 573 -12.25 12.10 -2.66
C TYR A 573 -11.43 12.66 -3.81
N SER A 574 -12.07 13.41 -4.71
CA SER A 574 -11.44 13.82 -5.99
C SER A 574 -10.82 15.21 -5.99
N ILE A 575 -11.04 16.00 -4.94
CA ILE A 575 -10.44 17.35 -4.80
C ILE A 575 -9.81 17.53 -3.41
N MET A 576 -8.88 18.48 -3.33
CA MET A 576 -8.34 18.95 -2.04
C MET A 576 -9.31 19.98 -1.44
N ARG A 577 -9.54 19.90 -0.12
CA ARG A 577 -10.44 20.82 0.59
C ARG A 577 -9.93 22.28 0.57
N THR A 578 -10.83 23.22 0.29
CA THR A 578 -10.58 24.67 0.38
C THR A 578 -11.16 25.30 1.65
N THR A 579 -11.88 24.51 2.45
CA THR A 579 -12.40 24.86 3.78
C THR A 579 -12.47 23.59 4.63
N SER A 580 -12.24 23.71 5.92
CA SER A 580 -12.38 22.58 6.89
C SER A 580 -13.85 22.33 7.31
N LEU A 581 -14.77 23.17 6.86
CA LEU A 581 -16.16 23.19 7.36
C LEU A 581 -16.95 21.92 6.99
N ASN A 582 -16.74 21.38 5.77
CA ASN A 582 -17.43 20.14 5.37
C ASN A 582 -17.07 18.95 6.26
N GLY A 583 -15.80 18.77 6.60
CA GLY A 583 -15.37 17.73 7.54
C GLY A 583 -16.01 17.88 8.92
N MET A 584 -16.06 19.12 9.43
CA MET A 584 -16.71 19.43 10.70
C MET A 584 -18.21 19.14 10.66
N LEU A 585 -18.94 19.60 9.65
CA LEU A 585 -20.38 19.37 9.52
C LEU A 585 -20.71 17.89 9.34
N THR A 586 -19.90 17.15 8.59
CA THR A 586 -20.04 15.71 8.42
C THR A 586 -19.84 14.97 9.75
N SER A 587 -18.87 15.41 10.56
CA SER A 587 -18.61 14.85 11.88
C SER A 587 -19.74 15.13 12.87
N LEU A 588 -20.29 16.34 12.86
CA LEU A 588 -21.48 16.70 13.65
C LEU A 588 -22.69 15.86 13.22
N ALA A 589 -22.95 15.75 11.90
CA ALA A 589 -24.03 14.93 11.36
C ALA A 589 -23.90 13.45 11.73
N THR A 590 -22.68 12.90 11.68
CA THR A 590 -22.42 11.52 12.10
C THR A 590 -22.78 11.30 13.56
N ASN A 591 -22.42 12.23 14.43
CA ASN A 591 -22.76 12.18 15.86
C ASN A 591 -24.27 12.35 16.08
N TYR A 592 -24.90 13.26 15.37
CA TYR A 592 -26.35 13.46 15.43
C TYR A 592 -27.12 12.20 15.04
N ASN A 593 -26.74 11.55 13.93
CA ASN A 593 -27.34 10.30 13.47
C ASN A 593 -27.13 9.15 14.47
N ARG A 594 -26.06 9.20 15.26
CA ARG A 594 -25.80 8.27 16.38
C ARG A 594 -26.53 8.65 17.67
N ARG A 595 -27.39 9.69 17.63
CA ARG A 595 -28.19 10.16 18.74
C ARG A 595 -27.39 10.72 19.93
N ASN A 596 -26.19 11.21 19.71
CA ASN A 596 -25.45 11.97 20.69
C ASN A 596 -26.12 13.33 20.82
N LYS A 597 -26.50 13.71 22.06
CA LYS A 597 -27.37 14.91 22.32
C LYS A 597 -26.60 16.23 22.30
N ASN A 598 -25.43 16.26 22.95
CA ASN A 598 -24.60 17.45 23.09
C ASN A 598 -23.23 17.12 22.52
N VAL A 599 -22.85 17.79 21.46
CA VAL A 599 -21.60 17.53 20.76
C VAL A 599 -20.82 18.81 20.54
N ARG A 600 -19.54 18.78 20.90
CA ARG A 600 -18.57 19.85 20.71
C ARG A 600 -17.31 19.26 20.14
N LEU A 601 -16.96 19.65 18.91
CA LEU A 601 -15.80 19.15 18.18
C LEU A 601 -14.90 20.29 17.73
N TYR A 602 -13.60 20.07 17.76
CA TYR A 602 -12.65 20.96 17.11
C TYR A 602 -11.69 20.20 16.19
N GLU A 603 -11.17 20.89 15.20
CA GLU A 603 -10.16 20.38 14.26
C GLU A 603 -9.10 21.44 14.00
N MET A 604 -7.82 21.04 14.10
CA MET A 604 -6.68 21.77 13.57
C MET A 604 -6.30 21.13 12.24
N GLY A 605 -6.67 21.74 11.12
CA GLY A 605 -6.52 21.11 9.81
C GLY A 605 -6.10 22.07 8.70
N ASN A 606 -5.21 21.62 7.80
CA ASN A 606 -4.84 22.39 6.63
C ASN A 606 -5.95 22.41 5.58
N ILE A 607 -6.09 23.56 4.93
CA ILE A 607 -6.78 23.73 3.66
C ILE A 607 -5.78 24.08 2.57
N TYR A 608 -6.16 23.90 1.31
CA TYR A 608 -5.26 23.98 0.17
C TYR A 608 -5.82 24.95 -0.87
N ILE A 609 -5.25 26.15 -0.93
CA ILE A 609 -5.71 27.20 -1.82
C ILE A 609 -4.76 27.31 -3.00
N PRO A 610 -5.20 26.94 -4.23
CA PRO A 610 -4.36 27.09 -5.41
C PRO A 610 -4.17 28.57 -5.73
N LYS A 611 -2.96 28.96 -6.11
CA LYS A 611 -2.68 30.30 -6.62
C LYS A 611 -3.20 30.43 -8.05
N GLU A 612 -3.05 29.37 -8.84
CA GLU A 612 -3.60 29.22 -10.19
C GLU A 612 -3.92 27.76 -10.51
N LEU A 613 -4.77 27.52 -11.49
CA LEU A 613 -5.10 26.20 -12.00
C LEU A 613 -4.94 26.19 -13.55
N PRO A 614 -4.28 25.17 -14.14
CA PRO A 614 -3.60 24.05 -13.48
C PRO A 614 -2.42 24.51 -12.62
N LEU A 615 -2.06 23.75 -11.60
CA LEU A 615 -0.96 24.10 -10.69
C LEU A 615 0.38 24.20 -11.43
N THR A 616 1.09 25.33 -11.24
CA THR A 616 2.48 25.52 -11.66
C THR A 616 3.44 25.57 -10.46
N GLU A 617 2.92 25.81 -9.25
CA GLU A 617 3.63 25.83 -7.99
C GLU A 617 2.77 25.21 -6.88
N LEU A 618 3.38 24.97 -5.72
CA LEU A 618 2.66 24.44 -4.55
C LEU A 618 1.55 25.41 -4.09
N PRO A 619 0.39 24.90 -3.66
CA PRO A 619 -0.71 25.72 -3.15
C PRO A 619 -0.33 26.39 -1.83
N ASP A 620 -1.11 27.41 -1.43
CA ASP A 620 -1.07 27.94 -0.06
C ASP A 620 -1.74 26.94 0.89
N GLU A 621 -0.92 26.26 1.70
CA GLU A 621 -1.36 25.33 2.74
C GLU A 621 -1.58 26.11 4.05
N ARG A 622 -2.85 26.30 4.41
CA ARG A 622 -3.24 27.14 5.54
C ARG A 622 -3.89 26.32 6.64
N MET A 623 -3.35 26.44 7.84
CA MET A 623 -3.95 25.84 9.02
C MET A 623 -5.20 26.62 9.43
N GLN A 624 -6.33 25.93 9.53
CA GLN A 624 -7.57 26.43 10.14
C GLN A 624 -7.80 25.77 11.50
N PHE A 625 -8.18 26.57 12.48
CA PHE A 625 -8.75 26.11 13.74
C PHE A 625 -10.26 26.18 13.61
N THR A 626 -10.92 25.04 13.52
CA THR A 626 -12.35 24.90 13.28
C THR A 626 -13.05 24.32 14.50
N LEU A 627 -14.08 24.98 14.96
CA LEU A 627 -14.93 24.55 16.05
C LEU A 627 -16.35 24.28 15.52
N GLY A 628 -17.00 23.26 16.06
CA GLY A 628 -18.39 22.93 15.72
C GLY A 628 -19.13 22.36 16.92
N MET A 629 -20.40 22.75 17.12
CA MET A 629 -21.20 22.19 18.19
C MET A 629 -22.71 22.23 17.87
N TYR A 630 -23.45 21.38 18.54
CA TYR A 630 -24.92 21.42 18.66
C TYR A 630 -25.37 20.91 20.04
N GLY A 631 -26.64 21.16 20.41
CA GLY A 631 -27.23 20.71 21.67
C GLY A 631 -27.33 21.83 22.69
N ASP A 632 -26.58 21.75 23.78
CA ASP A 632 -26.65 22.64 24.95
C ASP A 632 -25.94 23.99 24.80
N GLY A 633 -25.44 24.33 23.61
CA GLY A 633 -24.71 25.56 23.32
C GLY A 633 -25.42 26.48 22.33
N ASP A 634 -25.01 27.73 22.31
CA ASP A 634 -25.50 28.75 21.41
C ASP A 634 -24.39 29.59 20.77
N PHE A 635 -24.76 30.64 20.05
CA PHE A 635 -23.81 31.58 19.43
C PHE A 635 -22.83 32.17 20.45
N PHE A 636 -23.28 32.50 21.63
CA PHE A 636 -22.48 33.19 22.66
C PHE A 636 -21.49 32.21 23.32
N ASN A 637 -21.87 30.94 23.46
CA ASN A 637 -20.94 29.89 23.91
C ASN A 637 -19.78 29.72 22.89
N MET A 638 -20.10 29.66 21.60
CA MET A 638 -19.08 29.59 20.55
C MET A 638 -18.17 30.83 20.55
N LYS A 639 -18.78 32.02 20.68
CA LYS A 639 -18.06 33.29 20.77
C LYS A 639 -17.11 33.30 21.99
N GLY A 640 -17.61 32.84 23.16
CA GLY A 640 -16.80 32.76 24.38
C GLY A 640 -15.54 31.89 24.24
N VAL A 641 -15.63 30.77 23.53
CA VAL A 641 -14.44 29.90 23.25
C VAL A 641 -13.41 30.67 22.42
N VAL A 642 -13.85 31.40 21.39
CA VAL A 642 -12.95 32.22 20.57
C VAL A 642 -12.30 33.32 21.39
N GLU A 643 -13.05 33.99 22.26
CA GLU A 643 -12.55 35.07 23.15
C GLU A 643 -11.55 34.50 24.16
N GLU A 644 -11.82 33.33 24.74
CA GLU A 644 -10.88 32.67 25.65
C GLU A 644 -9.57 32.31 24.95
N PHE A 645 -9.65 31.82 23.73
CA PHE A 645 -8.46 31.56 22.92
C PHE A 645 -7.65 32.83 22.68
N PHE A 646 -8.30 33.93 22.28
CA PHE A 646 -7.60 35.22 22.06
C PHE A 646 -7.02 35.76 23.35
N GLU A 647 -7.69 35.62 24.50
CA GLU A 647 -7.11 36.01 25.78
C GLU A 647 -5.83 35.27 26.09
N LYS A 648 -5.82 33.93 25.90
CA LYS A 648 -4.63 33.09 26.20
C LYS A 648 -3.45 33.39 25.31
N ILE A 649 -3.68 33.74 24.04
CA ILE A 649 -2.60 34.16 23.13
C ILE A 649 -2.31 35.67 23.15
N GLY A 650 -2.91 36.44 24.06
CA GLY A 650 -2.61 37.86 24.27
C GLY A 650 -3.27 38.83 23.31
N MET A 651 -4.35 38.42 22.68
CA MET A 651 -5.10 39.21 21.69
C MET A 651 -6.41 39.86 22.24
N LYS A 652 -6.86 39.48 23.42
CA LYS A 652 -8.15 39.92 24.00
C LYS A 652 -8.35 41.47 24.02
N GLY A 653 -9.58 41.89 23.77
CA GLY A 653 -10.06 43.26 23.93
C GLY A 653 -9.79 44.16 22.71
N ARG A 654 -9.32 43.59 21.62
CA ARG A 654 -9.12 44.31 20.33
C ARG A 654 -9.91 43.69 19.18
N GLU A 655 -10.55 42.55 19.47
CA GLU A 655 -11.41 41.84 18.52
C GLU A 655 -12.73 42.58 18.35
N LYS A 656 -13.21 42.61 17.09
CA LYS A 656 -14.51 43.12 16.70
C LYS A 656 -15.28 42.11 15.89
N TYR A 657 -16.60 42.16 16.01
CA TYR A 657 -17.50 41.23 15.32
C TYR A 657 -18.34 42.00 14.31
N ASP A 658 -18.16 41.76 13.02
CA ASP A 658 -18.94 42.32 11.94
C ASP A 658 -20.05 41.36 11.52
N PRO A 659 -21.35 41.68 11.75
CA PRO A 659 -22.47 40.81 11.42
C PRO A 659 -22.66 40.60 9.91
N ASN A 660 -22.01 41.44 9.06
CA ASN A 660 -22.12 41.34 7.62
C ASN A 660 -21.07 40.37 7.04
N ALA A 661 -21.01 39.17 7.62
CA ALA A 661 -20.02 38.17 7.17
C ALA A 661 -20.29 37.62 5.76
N GLY A 662 -21.55 37.64 5.31
CA GLY A 662 -21.91 37.25 3.94
C GLY A 662 -21.61 35.79 3.60
N LYS A 663 -21.61 34.89 4.60
CA LYS A 663 -21.37 33.47 4.39
C LYS A 663 -22.68 32.76 4.06
N SER A 664 -22.79 32.19 2.87
CA SER A 664 -23.98 31.45 2.41
C SER A 664 -24.34 30.24 3.27
N PHE A 665 -23.35 29.62 3.87
CA PHE A 665 -23.50 28.45 4.72
C PHE A 665 -23.84 28.77 6.17
N LEU A 666 -23.92 30.06 6.54
CA LEU A 666 -24.33 30.51 7.87
C LEU A 666 -25.71 31.21 7.83
N HIS A 667 -26.40 31.17 8.94
CA HIS A 667 -27.69 31.86 9.09
C HIS A 667 -27.54 33.37 8.91
N PRO A 668 -28.28 34.01 8.00
CA PRO A 668 -28.07 35.42 7.61
C PRO A 668 -28.11 36.42 8.75
N GLY A 669 -28.92 36.15 9.80
CA GLY A 669 -29.05 37.02 10.98
C GLY A 669 -28.21 36.56 12.19
N ARG A 670 -27.40 35.48 12.09
CA ARG A 670 -26.64 34.94 13.24
C ARG A 670 -25.27 34.52 12.77
N GLN A 671 -24.53 35.45 12.18
CA GLN A 671 -23.15 35.25 11.69
C GLN A 671 -22.33 36.50 11.97
N ALA A 672 -21.02 36.33 12.08
CA ALA A 672 -20.11 37.45 12.16
C ALA A 672 -18.72 37.08 11.58
N ASN A 673 -18.10 38.06 10.91
CA ASN A 673 -16.65 38.02 10.72
C ASN A 673 -15.98 38.43 12.03
N ILE A 674 -14.88 37.78 12.35
CA ILE A 674 -14.01 38.14 13.46
C ILE A 674 -12.89 39.01 12.90
N ILE A 675 -12.81 40.24 13.37
CA ILE A 675 -11.85 41.24 12.89
C ILE A 675 -10.88 41.56 14.01
N TYR A 676 -9.62 41.52 13.71
CA TYR A 676 -8.56 41.95 14.60
C TYR A 676 -7.63 42.91 13.87
N ASP A 677 -7.43 44.09 14.42
CA ASP A 677 -6.60 45.14 13.84
C ASP A 677 -6.95 45.42 12.35
N GLY A 678 -8.24 45.46 12.04
CA GLY A 678 -8.77 45.72 10.70
C GLY A 678 -8.69 44.55 9.71
N LYS A 679 -8.16 43.38 10.11
CA LYS A 679 -8.10 42.17 9.29
C LYS A 679 -9.12 41.13 9.74
N VAL A 680 -9.76 40.48 8.80
CA VAL A 680 -10.60 39.31 9.09
C VAL A 680 -9.68 38.13 9.47
N VAL A 681 -9.80 37.66 10.69
CA VAL A 681 -9.02 36.54 11.25
C VAL A 681 -9.83 35.23 11.33
N GLY A 682 -11.12 35.30 11.03
CA GLY A 682 -12.02 34.17 11.04
C GLY A 682 -13.48 34.59 10.94
N TYR A 683 -14.36 33.65 11.14
CA TYR A 683 -15.79 33.86 11.19
C TYR A 683 -16.45 32.86 12.14
N LEU A 684 -17.67 33.21 12.65
CA LEU A 684 -18.48 32.28 13.43
C LEU A 684 -19.95 32.53 13.14
N GLY A 685 -20.78 31.54 13.46
CA GLY A 685 -22.20 31.67 13.30
C GLY A 685 -23.00 30.40 13.51
N GLU A 686 -24.33 30.56 13.47
CA GLU A 686 -25.26 29.43 13.34
C GLU A 686 -25.17 28.90 11.88
N VAL A 687 -25.13 27.59 11.71
CA VAL A 687 -25.18 26.95 10.39
C VAL A 687 -26.52 27.29 9.72
N HIS A 688 -26.51 27.59 8.42
CA HIS A 688 -27.75 27.88 7.69
C HIS A 688 -28.71 26.69 7.78
N PRO A 689 -29.99 26.87 8.05
CA PRO A 689 -30.95 25.76 8.22
C PRO A 689 -30.95 24.78 7.03
N GLU A 690 -30.90 25.28 5.82
CA GLU A 690 -30.83 24.46 4.61
C GLU A 690 -29.54 23.63 4.56
N VAL A 691 -28.39 24.19 4.94
CA VAL A 691 -27.14 23.44 5.05
C VAL A 691 -27.24 22.37 6.12
N ALA A 692 -27.81 22.70 7.28
CA ALA A 692 -28.02 21.72 8.35
C ALA A 692 -28.90 20.55 7.86
N ASP A 693 -29.97 20.84 7.15
CA ASP A 693 -30.85 19.83 6.54
C ASP A 693 -30.11 18.97 5.49
N ILE A 694 -29.32 19.57 4.63
CA ILE A 694 -28.49 18.84 3.63
C ILE A 694 -27.52 17.86 4.29
N TYR A 695 -26.92 18.26 5.43
CA TYR A 695 -26.04 17.37 6.20
C TYR A 695 -26.80 16.39 7.09
N GLY A 696 -28.10 16.59 7.29
CA GLY A 696 -28.93 15.75 8.17
C GLY A 696 -28.78 16.08 9.66
N ILE A 697 -28.51 17.34 10.00
CA ILE A 697 -28.43 17.84 11.38
C ILE A 697 -29.78 18.50 11.71
N GLY A 698 -30.62 17.83 12.49
CA GLY A 698 -31.98 18.27 12.83
C GLY A 698 -32.06 19.30 13.97
N GLU A 699 -30.93 19.82 14.44
CA GLU A 699 -30.84 20.83 15.51
C GLU A 699 -29.99 22.03 15.04
N ARG A 700 -30.09 23.14 15.80
CA ARG A 700 -29.23 24.29 15.54
C ARG A 700 -27.76 23.91 15.81
N ALA A 701 -26.92 24.09 14.82
CA ALA A 701 -25.47 23.90 14.94
C ALA A 701 -24.75 25.24 14.81
N TYR A 702 -23.68 25.39 15.54
CA TYR A 702 -22.83 26.58 15.55
C TYR A 702 -21.42 26.19 15.17
N VAL A 703 -20.76 27.02 14.35
CA VAL A 703 -19.40 26.82 13.92
C VAL A 703 -18.57 28.08 14.04
N ALA A 704 -17.26 27.92 14.28
CA ALA A 704 -16.28 28.97 14.14
C ALA A 704 -15.09 28.43 13.36
N VAL A 705 -14.54 29.25 12.47
CA VAL A 705 -13.35 28.94 11.69
C VAL A 705 -12.37 30.08 11.81
N LEU A 706 -11.18 29.81 12.33
CA LEU A 706 -10.10 30.76 12.56
C LEU A 706 -8.92 30.47 11.64
N ASP A 707 -8.40 31.51 11.00
CA ASP A 707 -7.24 31.44 10.10
C ASP A 707 -5.94 31.60 10.89
N MET A 708 -5.31 30.50 11.24
CA MET A 708 -4.14 30.51 12.11
C MET A 708 -2.95 31.30 11.56
N PRO A 709 -2.60 31.22 10.25
CA PRO A 709 -1.57 32.07 9.66
C PRO A 709 -1.78 33.57 9.83
N VAL A 710 -3.04 34.02 9.89
CA VAL A 710 -3.37 35.44 10.11
C VAL A 710 -3.31 35.80 11.58
N ILE A 711 -3.64 34.87 12.49
CA ILE A 711 -3.69 35.07 13.95
C ILE A 711 -2.30 35.07 14.58
N ILE A 712 -1.45 34.08 14.21
CA ILE A 712 -0.14 33.84 14.85
C ILE A 712 0.74 35.11 14.94
N PRO A 713 0.82 35.98 13.92
CA PRO A 713 1.62 37.22 14.01
C PRO A 713 1.18 38.19 15.10
N TYR A 714 -0.07 38.14 15.54
CA TYR A 714 -0.60 39.01 16.61
C TYR A 714 -0.49 38.40 17.99
N ALA A 715 -0.21 37.10 18.07
CA ALA A 715 -0.14 36.38 19.33
C ALA A 715 1.10 36.75 20.13
N THR A 716 0.96 36.82 21.46
CA THR A 716 2.07 37.03 22.39
C THR A 716 1.81 36.35 23.72
N PHE A 717 2.88 35.83 24.32
CA PHE A 717 2.86 35.35 25.71
C PHE A 717 3.46 36.32 26.68
N ASP A 718 3.90 37.52 26.22
CA ASP A 718 4.38 38.57 27.08
C ASP A 718 3.20 39.13 27.90
N ARG A 719 3.33 39.06 29.20
CA ARG A 719 2.39 39.61 30.15
C ARG A 719 3.10 40.66 31.01
N LYS A 720 2.52 41.85 31.05
CA LYS A 720 3.02 42.91 31.93
C LYS A 720 2.22 42.96 33.20
N TYR A 721 2.89 42.90 34.33
CA TYR A 721 2.22 43.09 35.61
C TYR A 721 1.77 44.54 35.75
N THR A 722 0.49 44.75 36.10
CA THR A 722 -0.06 46.04 36.50
C THR A 722 -0.33 45.97 38.00
N GLY A 723 0.25 46.88 38.71
CA GLY A 723 0.09 46.98 40.18
C GLY A 723 -1.37 47.18 40.59
N ILE A 724 -1.73 46.66 41.78
CA ILE A 724 -3.08 46.85 42.34
C ILE A 724 -3.31 48.36 42.48
N ALA A 725 -4.51 48.81 42.06
CA ALA A 725 -4.89 50.21 42.15
C ALA A 725 -4.92 50.68 43.61
N LYS A 726 -4.31 51.87 43.86
CA LYS A 726 -4.26 52.44 45.20
C LYS A 726 -5.54 53.23 45.60
N TYR A 727 -6.28 53.70 44.61
CA TYR A 727 -7.46 54.51 44.79
C TYR A 727 -8.73 53.73 44.45
N PRO A 728 -9.89 54.02 45.15
CA PRO A 728 -11.11 53.32 44.90
C PRO A 728 -11.66 53.60 43.50
N ALA A 729 -12.36 52.63 42.93
CA ALA A 729 -13.15 52.81 41.71
C ALA A 729 -14.52 53.42 42.09
N VAL A 730 -15.11 54.09 41.10
CA VAL A 730 -16.51 54.55 41.17
C VAL A 730 -17.28 53.89 40.02
N THR A 731 -18.37 53.18 40.36
CA THR A 731 -19.21 52.50 39.37
C THR A 731 -20.44 53.31 39.08
N ARG A 732 -20.90 53.34 37.82
CA ARG A 732 -22.14 53.92 37.36
C ARG A 732 -22.87 52.95 36.48
N ASP A 733 -24.10 52.63 36.86
CA ASP A 733 -24.95 51.75 36.06
C ASP A 733 -25.87 52.63 35.20
N ILE A 734 -25.99 52.25 33.92
CA ILE A 734 -26.91 52.89 33.00
C ILE A 734 -27.83 51.84 32.39
N SER A 735 -29.12 52.17 32.31
CA SER A 735 -30.08 51.35 31.56
C SER A 735 -30.63 52.18 30.43
N MET A 736 -30.67 51.60 29.23
CA MET A 736 -30.94 52.32 28.00
C MET A 736 -32.04 51.64 27.20
N VAL A 737 -32.82 52.40 26.47
CA VAL A 737 -33.73 51.90 25.44
C VAL A 737 -33.04 52.09 24.08
N VAL A 738 -32.73 50.98 23.46
CA VAL A 738 -31.88 50.92 22.29
C VAL A 738 -32.67 50.39 21.11
N PRO A 739 -32.65 51.02 19.92
CA PRO A 739 -33.21 50.43 18.71
C PRO A 739 -32.57 49.05 18.43
N LYS A 740 -33.35 48.07 17.97
CA LYS A 740 -32.87 46.67 17.78
C LYS A 740 -31.73 46.54 16.77
N GLU A 741 -31.75 47.41 15.80
CA GLU A 741 -30.69 47.48 14.74
C GLU A 741 -29.35 47.95 15.29
N ILE A 742 -29.30 48.63 16.41
CA ILE A 742 -28.01 49.04 16.99
C ILE A 742 -27.37 47.87 17.73
N LEU A 743 -26.16 47.54 17.30
CA LEU A 743 -25.38 46.47 17.89
C LEU A 743 -24.75 46.89 19.22
N VAL A 744 -24.58 45.93 20.11
CA VAL A 744 -23.91 46.15 21.42
C VAL A 744 -22.51 46.73 21.24
N GLY A 745 -21.72 46.25 20.26
CA GLY A 745 -20.41 46.79 19.99
C GLY A 745 -20.40 48.29 19.59
N GLN A 746 -21.46 48.82 18.99
CA GLN A 746 -21.56 50.25 18.70
C GLN A 746 -21.74 51.09 19.97
N ILE A 747 -22.46 50.55 20.98
CA ILE A 747 -22.60 51.14 22.31
C ILE A 747 -21.24 51.14 23.01
N GLU A 748 -20.55 50.00 22.99
CA GLU A 748 -19.21 49.83 23.57
C GLU A 748 -18.17 50.78 22.94
N ASP A 749 -18.20 50.93 21.63
CA ASP A 749 -17.34 51.88 20.91
C ASP A 749 -17.58 53.32 21.39
N VAL A 750 -18.81 53.73 21.69
CA VAL A 750 -19.11 55.05 22.26
C VAL A 750 -18.62 55.18 23.68
N ILE A 751 -18.89 54.18 24.54
CA ILE A 751 -18.41 54.18 25.93
C ILE A 751 -16.89 54.29 25.97
N GLU A 752 -16.20 53.50 25.17
CA GLU A 752 -14.73 53.52 25.12
C GLU A 752 -14.18 54.86 24.62
N LYS A 753 -14.72 55.42 23.54
CA LYS A 753 -14.24 56.66 22.93
C LYS A 753 -14.56 57.90 23.78
N LYS A 754 -15.73 57.91 24.45
CA LYS A 754 -16.24 59.07 25.19
C LYS A 754 -15.95 59.06 26.68
N GLY A 755 -15.65 57.86 27.26
CA GLY A 755 -15.38 57.67 28.69
C GLY A 755 -14.12 58.38 29.21
N GLY A 756 -13.14 58.57 28.31
CA GLY A 756 -11.92 59.34 28.60
C GLY A 756 -10.89 58.60 29.46
N ALA A 757 -9.90 59.34 30.00
CA ALA A 757 -8.73 58.73 30.61
C ALA A 757 -8.94 58.00 31.94
N HIS A 758 -10.08 58.21 32.55
CA HIS A 758 -10.48 57.59 33.84
C HIS A 758 -11.41 56.36 33.67
N LEU A 759 -11.86 56.06 32.45
CA LEU A 759 -12.58 54.83 32.22
C LEU A 759 -11.65 53.63 32.43
N GLU A 760 -11.95 52.80 33.41
CA GLU A 760 -11.25 51.58 33.74
C GLU A 760 -11.79 50.36 32.99
N SER A 761 -13.12 50.19 33.07
CA SER A 761 -13.84 49.07 32.42
C SER A 761 -15.32 49.38 32.29
N PHE A 762 -15.97 48.60 31.46
CA PHE A 762 -17.43 48.57 31.39
C PHE A 762 -17.87 47.11 31.16
N ASN A 763 -19.07 46.79 31.65
CA ASN A 763 -19.59 45.45 31.56
C ASN A 763 -21.09 45.48 31.24
N LEU A 764 -21.49 44.78 30.19
CA LEU A 764 -22.89 44.51 29.88
C LEU A 764 -23.40 43.46 30.87
N PHE A 765 -24.45 43.79 31.64
CA PHE A 765 -24.99 42.87 32.63
C PHE A 765 -26.47 42.49 32.41
N ASP A 766 -27.21 43.22 31.56
CA ASP A 766 -28.60 42.88 31.26
C ASP A 766 -29.01 43.34 29.85
N ILE A 767 -29.72 42.45 29.14
CA ILE A 767 -30.44 42.73 27.90
C ILE A 767 -31.86 42.20 28.06
N TYR A 768 -32.85 43.11 27.98
CA TYR A 768 -34.24 42.73 28.10
C TYR A 768 -35.06 43.12 26.85
N GLU A 769 -35.81 42.16 26.35
CA GLU A 769 -36.79 42.33 25.29
C GLU A 769 -38.13 41.78 25.77
N GLY A 770 -39.09 42.61 26.06
CA GLY A 770 -40.38 42.16 26.54
C GLY A 770 -41.50 43.26 26.47
N ALA A 771 -42.66 42.92 26.96
CA ALA A 771 -43.85 43.74 26.82
C ALA A 771 -43.77 45.19 27.42
N GLN A 772 -42.73 45.42 28.26
CA GLN A 772 -42.50 46.76 28.84
C GLN A 772 -41.62 47.66 27.96
N ILE A 773 -41.06 47.13 26.88
CA ILE A 773 -40.22 47.88 25.94
C ILE A 773 -40.99 48.09 24.64
N LYS A 774 -40.88 49.28 24.07
CA LYS A 774 -41.50 49.65 22.79
C LYS A 774 -41.12 48.68 21.68
N ALA A 775 -42.05 48.28 20.83
CA ALA A 775 -41.80 47.45 19.70
C ALA A 775 -40.68 48.06 18.82
N GLY A 776 -39.69 47.24 18.41
CA GLY A 776 -38.52 47.70 17.69
C GLY A 776 -37.36 48.17 18.57
N PHE A 777 -37.48 48.08 19.90
CA PHE A 777 -36.44 48.45 20.84
C PHE A 777 -36.08 47.26 21.75
N LYS A 778 -34.92 47.34 22.41
CA LYS A 778 -34.45 46.48 23.50
C LYS A 778 -33.93 47.35 24.62
N SER A 779 -34.00 46.87 25.87
CA SER A 779 -33.33 47.49 27.00
C SER A 779 -31.95 46.89 27.15
N VAL A 780 -30.93 47.70 27.29
CA VAL A 780 -29.53 47.30 27.46
C VAL A 780 -28.98 48.01 28.69
N ALA A 781 -28.32 47.26 29.58
CA ALA A 781 -27.79 47.83 30.82
C ALA A 781 -26.28 47.56 30.93
N TYR A 782 -25.53 48.63 31.23
CA TYR A 782 -24.09 48.60 31.44
C TYR A 782 -23.74 49.10 32.83
N SER A 783 -22.71 48.44 33.41
CA SER A 783 -21.97 48.94 34.57
C SER A 783 -20.63 49.50 34.08
N ILE A 784 -20.41 50.77 34.30
CA ILE A 784 -19.25 51.54 33.87
C ILE A 784 -18.39 51.89 35.06
N VAL A 785 -17.09 51.55 35.03
CA VAL A 785 -16.16 51.73 36.14
C VAL A 785 -15.15 52.78 35.79
N PHE A 786 -15.06 53.77 36.66
CA PHE A 786 -14.05 54.86 36.55
C PHE A 786 -13.04 54.79 37.70
N ARG A 787 -11.77 55.03 37.39
CA ARG A 787 -10.70 55.12 38.38
C ARG A 787 -9.55 56.01 37.91
N ALA A 788 -9.00 56.79 38.80
CA ALA A 788 -7.75 57.50 38.58
C ALA A 788 -6.56 56.73 39.18
N LYS A 789 -5.43 56.80 38.57
CA LYS A 789 -4.16 56.15 39.01
C LYS A 789 -3.49 56.86 40.17
N ASP A 790 -3.73 58.18 40.31
CA ASP A 790 -2.99 59.11 41.17
C ASP A 790 -3.82 59.78 42.23
N LYS A 791 -5.15 59.70 42.18
CA LYS A 791 -6.10 60.30 43.14
C LYS A 791 -7.43 59.56 43.27
N THR A 792 -8.21 59.89 44.24
CA THR A 792 -9.63 59.57 44.30
C THR A 792 -10.39 60.51 43.35
N LEU A 793 -11.25 59.99 42.49
CA LEU A 793 -12.08 60.78 41.57
C LEU A 793 -13.11 61.61 42.29
N GLU A 794 -13.30 62.84 41.88
CA GLU A 794 -14.36 63.72 42.33
C GLU A 794 -15.64 63.48 41.51
N GLU A 795 -16.84 63.70 42.14
CA GLU A 795 -18.12 63.52 41.51
C GLU A 795 -18.29 64.33 40.20
N ALA A 796 -17.74 65.55 40.15
CA ALA A 796 -17.77 66.38 38.96
C ALA A 796 -17.00 65.77 37.76
N GLU A 797 -15.90 65.05 37.99
CA GLU A 797 -15.08 64.39 36.94
C GLU A 797 -15.86 63.20 36.36
N ILE A 798 -16.55 62.43 37.23
CA ILE A 798 -17.36 61.27 36.85
C ILE A 798 -18.57 61.74 36.07
N THR A 799 -19.30 62.76 36.56
CA THR A 799 -20.47 63.33 35.90
C THR A 799 -20.10 63.82 34.47
N ALA A 800 -18.96 64.54 34.36
CA ALA A 800 -18.49 65.03 33.06
C ALA A 800 -18.16 63.90 32.08
N ALA A 801 -17.63 62.79 32.59
CA ALA A 801 -17.37 61.60 31.76
C ALA A 801 -18.68 60.92 31.33
N MET A 802 -19.61 60.76 32.27
CA MET A 802 -20.94 60.18 32.00
C MET A 802 -21.73 61.03 31.00
N ASP A 803 -21.72 62.36 31.13
CA ASP A 803 -22.41 63.27 30.19
C ASP A 803 -21.90 63.14 28.79
N ARG A 804 -20.57 62.97 28.60
CA ARG A 804 -19.97 62.71 27.29
C ARG A 804 -20.41 61.35 26.70
N ILE A 805 -20.48 60.34 27.53
CA ILE A 805 -20.96 58.99 27.11
C ILE A 805 -22.42 59.11 26.71
N LEU A 806 -23.25 59.69 27.55
CA LEU A 806 -24.66 59.81 27.28
C LEU A 806 -24.97 60.62 26.04
N SER A 807 -24.24 61.75 25.84
CA SER A 807 -24.38 62.54 24.61
C SER A 807 -23.99 61.73 23.37
N GLY A 808 -22.93 60.91 23.44
CA GLY A 808 -22.54 60.02 22.34
C GLY A 808 -23.54 58.90 22.06
N LEU A 809 -24.24 58.44 23.08
CA LEU A 809 -25.31 57.44 22.95
C LEU A 809 -26.58 58.05 22.34
N GLU A 810 -26.90 59.27 22.72
CA GLU A 810 -28.00 60.02 22.11
C GLU A 810 -27.78 60.26 20.62
N GLU A 811 -26.54 60.52 20.19
CA GLU A 811 -26.18 60.63 18.77
C GLU A 811 -26.54 59.35 17.97
N LEU A 812 -26.59 58.19 18.62
CA LEU A 812 -27.03 56.92 18.03
C LEU A 812 -28.54 56.69 18.15
N GLY A 813 -29.33 57.66 18.72
CA GLY A 813 -30.76 57.52 18.96
C GLY A 813 -31.11 56.61 20.15
N ILE A 814 -30.19 56.47 21.12
CA ILE A 814 -30.35 55.68 22.33
C ILE A 814 -30.81 56.59 23.45
N GLU A 815 -31.84 56.20 24.14
CA GLU A 815 -32.42 56.95 25.27
C GLU A 815 -32.17 56.19 26.59
N LEU A 816 -31.92 56.99 27.68
CA LEU A 816 -31.90 56.41 29.01
C LEU A 816 -33.32 55.93 29.39
N ARG A 817 -33.38 54.74 30.00
CA ARG A 817 -34.60 54.20 30.59
C ARG A 817 -34.84 54.90 31.92
N LYS A 818 -35.97 55.56 32.00
CA LYS A 818 -36.43 56.24 33.23
C LYS A 818 -37.01 55.25 34.26
#